data_92a20235cf17221be25ea31c2f3daf80
#
_entry.id   92a20235cf17221be25ea31c2f3daf80
#
_cell.length_a   1.000
_cell.length_b   1.000
_cell.length_c   1.000
_cell.angle_alpha   90.00
_cell.angle_beta   90.00
_cell.angle_gamma   90.00
#
_symmetry.space_group_name_H-M   'P 1'
#
loop_
_entity.id
_entity.type
_entity.pdbx_description
1 polymer ?
#
loop_
_entity_poly.entity_id
_entity_poly.type
_entity_poly.pdbx_seq_one_letter_code
_entity_poly.pdbx_strand_id
1 'polypeptide(L)'
;MMDTSTLCAQPATAGAVRADASIARIDHACRQACAAIAPAWPLDRAIAVNPHWSRIGMPVRRVAARMAVLGGIAVFPSRSMQRDAWRTGRIVPADLDQALRQVTQAADAGLTPPQCVEALHAAPSVTQLPLLIDVLDNDPRRHTRLSWREAITHQVSQTCAAYFDAHQADWQPERGQGLYAFWRDTLLHDHGICLLMGLPRLGRAIDALPATAQDAEHWVMTRLGLPQAVWADYLEAVLLTVNGWASWCAYLGWQAGLEGRDDPHLRALLAIRLAWGALLLECKDDVAARQAFAALQRAWGDAPAALQRAEQALRVDEVWQVALEVGYQRTLAQRLHGAGSAGVATQARAAHGKDVQPVSAQPAGAQPSDAPPVEVQAAFCIDVRSEPLRRALEATWPAVQTLGFAGFFGLPVAYTPFATSARRPQLPGLLAPAIDLVDRIVPPAAARTPADEMLQNAARRTRLAMSDRWAAASRWPGAAFSFVEAAGLGYLGKLGHWLRPGHQDRARDDLAGLPRRYRPICRPQLAGLDADARVALAARVLHAMGLERALAPLVLLVGHGSQSANNAHAAALDCGACCGQTGEVNARGLAQLLNAPEVRMGLRAAGIVVPDDTVFVAALHNTTTDEIEGFDLDLLPPAARARWQQLQPVLVQACDRVRRTRAPGLALDPRTPHDTLLAQLRRRANDGAQTRPEWGLAGNAAFVIAPRHRTRGVDLGGRVFLHDYDAGQDGDGSVLELLMTAPMLVTHWINWQYHASTCDPERLGSGNKVLHNVVGGTLGVFEGNGGDLRIGLARQSLHDGERWMHEPLRLTVVIDAPQAAIETVIDRHAVVAQLLDNGWLHLWRFTPSGFARYAAGAWVPVE
;
A
#
# COMPACT_ATOMS: atom_id res chain seq x y z
N MET A 1 -46.44 -55.13 18.39
CA MET A 1 -45.89 -54.96 19.74
C MET A 1 -45.03 -53.66 19.69
N MET A 2 -45.55 -52.69 20.41
CA MET A 2 -44.96 -51.37 20.68
C MET A 2 -43.69 -51.51 21.50
N ASP A 3 -42.66 -50.74 21.20
CA ASP A 3 -41.77 -50.30 22.25
C ASP A 3 -41.34 -48.87 21.98
N THR A 4 -41.88 -47.96 22.79
CA THR A 4 -41.59 -46.55 22.86
C THR A 4 -40.56 -46.35 23.97
N SER A 5 -39.31 -46.10 23.63
CA SER A 5 -38.31 -45.51 24.53
C SER A 5 -38.13 -44.04 24.24
N THR A 6 -38.93 -43.22 24.89
CA THR A 6 -38.80 -41.76 25.03
C THR A 6 -37.56 -41.48 25.84
N LEU A 7 -36.48 -41.05 25.15
CA LEU A 7 -35.31 -40.44 25.79
C LEU A 7 -35.73 -39.05 26.33
N CYS A 8 -35.95 -38.93 27.63
CA CYS A 8 -36.02 -37.68 28.34
C CYS A 8 -34.70 -36.95 28.23
N ALA A 9 -34.64 -35.87 27.44
CA ALA A 9 -33.61 -34.88 27.53
C ALA A 9 -33.69 -34.21 28.91
N GLN A 10 -32.67 -34.39 29.76
CA GLN A 10 -32.54 -33.63 30.98
C GLN A 10 -32.47 -32.16 30.67
N PRO A 11 -33.18 -31.24 31.33
CA PRO A 11 -33.04 -29.83 31.12
C PRO A 11 -31.64 -29.42 31.57
N ALA A 12 -30.87 -28.80 30.62
CA ALA A 12 -29.58 -28.19 30.92
C ALA A 12 -29.73 -27.27 32.16
N THR A 13 -28.92 -27.49 33.19
CA THR A 13 -28.99 -26.69 34.39
C THR A 13 -28.78 -25.23 34.08
N ALA A 14 -29.49 -24.31 34.76
CA ALA A 14 -29.42 -22.86 34.53
C ALA A 14 -27.94 -22.31 34.58
N GLY A 15 -27.05 -23.03 35.27
CA GLY A 15 -25.60 -22.75 35.30
C GLY A 15 -24.89 -23.05 34.00
N ALA A 16 -25.18 -24.16 33.31
CA ALA A 16 -24.58 -24.52 32.03
C ALA A 16 -25.02 -23.55 30.93
N VAL A 17 -26.31 -23.18 30.86
CA VAL A 17 -26.86 -22.20 29.91
C VAL A 17 -26.23 -20.79 30.13
N ARG A 18 -25.98 -20.41 31.39
CA ARG A 18 -25.27 -19.14 31.70
C ARG A 18 -23.78 -19.18 31.33
N ALA A 19 -23.11 -20.31 31.53
CA ALA A 19 -21.73 -20.50 31.12
C ALA A 19 -21.57 -20.43 29.60
N ASP A 20 -22.43 -21.13 28.84
CA ASP A 20 -22.43 -21.11 27.38
C ASP A 20 -22.71 -19.70 26.81
N ALA A 21 -23.62 -18.95 27.42
CA ALA A 21 -23.92 -17.58 27.05
C ALA A 21 -22.75 -16.63 27.36
N SER A 22 -21.95 -16.87 28.39
CA SER A 22 -20.72 -16.09 28.68
C SER A 22 -19.62 -16.36 27.66
N ILE A 23 -19.43 -17.63 27.35
CA ILE A 23 -18.48 -18.10 26.32
C ILE A 23 -18.77 -17.43 24.98
N ALA A 24 -20.01 -17.47 24.49
CA ALA A 24 -20.40 -16.87 23.23
C ALA A 24 -20.14 -15.35 23.19
N ARG A 25 -20.33 -14.63 24.31
CA ARG A 25 -20.05 -13.18 24.40
C ARG A 25 -18.56 -12.85 24.36
N ILE A 26 -17.72 -13.63 25.06
CA ILE A 26 -16.25 -13.47 24.99
C ILE A 26 -15.76 -13.76 23.57
N ASP A 27 -16.24 -14.83 22.97
CA ASP A 27 -15.91 -15.20 21.59
C ASP A 27 -16.29 -14.09 20.59
N HIS A 28 -17.47 -13.48 20.76
CA HIS A 28 -17.86 -12.32 19.93
C HIS A 28 -16.92 -11.12 20.11
N ALA A 29 -16.55 -10.78 21.36
CA ALA A 29 -15.62 -9.68 21.64
C ALA A 29 -14.22 -9.94 21.05
N CYS A 30 -13.71 -11.18 21.12
CA CYS A 30 -12.45 -11.58 20.50
C CYS A 30 -12.51 -11.42 18.97
N ARG A 31 -13.61 -11.84 18.32
CA ARG A 31 -13.78 -11.61 16.87
C ARG A 31 -13.81 -10.13 16.50
N GLN A 32 -14.51 -9.31 17.28
CA GLN A 32 -14.55 -7.86 17.05
C GLN A 32 -13.15 -7.22 17.17
N ALA A 33 -12.39 -7.57 18.19
CA ALA A 33 -11.04 -7.07 18.39
C ALA A 33 -10.08 -7.50 17.26
N CYS A 34 -10.14 -8.77 16.83
CA CYS A 34 -9.34 -9.27 15.70
C CYS A 34 -9.72 -8.57 14.39
N ALA A 35 -11.03 -8.36 14.13
CA ALA A 35 -11.50 -7.65 12.95
C ALA A 35 -11.05 -6.17 12.88
N ALA A 36 -10.64 -5.59 14.02
CA ALA A 36 -10.15 -4.22 14.10
C ALA A 36 -8.70 -4.07 13.60
N ILE A 37 -7.92 -5.15 13.46
CA ILE A 37 -6.52 -5.10 13.04
C ILE A 37 -6.42 -5.12 11.51
N ALA A 38 -5.72 -4.12 10.95
CA ALA A 38 -5.46 -4.05 9.53
C ALA A 38 -4.29 -4.97 9.12
N PRO A 39 -4.34 -5.62 7.92
CA PRO A 39 -3.28 -6.50 7.46
C PRO A 39 -2.03 -5.73 7.03
N ALA A 40 -0.84 -6.34 7.20
CA ALA A 40 0.42 -5.87 6.64
C ALA A 40 1.04 -6.95 5.74
N TRP A 41 1.33 -6.59 4.49
CA TRP A 41 1.86 -7.52 3.49
C TRP A 41 3.33 -7.86 3.74
N PRO A 42 3.78 -9.08 3.37
CA PRO A 42 5.18 -9.49 3.46
C PRO A 42 6.08 -8.68 2.53
N LEU A 43 7.38 -8.65 2.83
CA LEU A 43 8.37 -7.81 2.16
C LEU A 43 8.51 -8.04 0.65
N ASP A 44 8.29 -9.28 0.18
CA ASP A 44 8.41 -9.64 -1.24
C ASP A 44 7.25 -9.11 -2.11
N ARG A 45 6.17 -8.70 -1.48
CA ARG A 45 4.96 -8.14 -2.12
C ARG A 45 4.34 -7.01 -1.28
N ALA A 46 5.19 -6.24 -0.60
CA ALA A 46 4.73 -5.16 0.26
C ALA A 46 3.98 -4.11 -0.55
N ILE A 47 2.75 -3.84 -0.15
CA ILE A 47 1.93 -2.73 -0.64
C ILE A 47 1.59 -1.79 0.51
N ALA A 48 1.30 -0.56 0.17
CA ALA A 48 0.79 0.40 1.13
C ALA A 48 -0.65 0.05 1.53
N VAL A 49 -0.96 0.14 2.82
CA VAL A 49 -2.28 -0.15 3.39
C VAL A 49 -2.66 0.95 4.37
N ASN A 50 -3.92 1.33 4.39
CA ASN A 50 -4.43 2.17 5.47
C ASN A 50 -4.44 1.35 6.78
N PRO A 51 -3.61 1.67 7.80
CA PRO A 51 -3.56 0.90 9.05
C PRO A 51 -4.85 1.01 9.88
N HIS A 52 -5.76 1.90 9.49
CA HIS A 52 -7.07 2.08 10.10
C HIS A 52 -8.22 1.56 9.23
N TRP A 53 -7.92 0.76 8.19
CA TRP A 53 -8.90 0.32 7.19
C TRP A 53 -10.14 -0.34 7.78
N SER A 54 -9.98 -1.20 8.78
CA SER A 54 -11.09 -1.87 9.47
C SER A 54 -12.00 -0.93 10.28
N ARG A 55 -11.63 0.37 10.41
CA ARG A 55 -12.36 1.39 11.20
C ARG A 55 -12.95 2.51 10.35
N ILE A 56 -12.95 2.39 9.02
CA ILE A 56 -13.47 3.43 8.11
C ILE A 56 -14.97 3.71 8.30
N GLY A 57 -15.71 2.78 8.91
CA GLY A 57 -17.11 3.00 9.31
C GLY A 57 -17.30 3.99 10.48
N MET A 58 -16.21 4.57 11.02
CA MET A 58 -16.24 5.59 12.09
C MET A 58 -15.57 6.89 11.61
N PRO A 59 -16.03 8.06 12.10
CA PRO A 59 -15.34 9.32 11.84
C PRO A 59 -13.87 9.30 12.27
N VAL A 60 -12.99 9.91 11.45
CA VAL A 60 -11.53 9.93 11.68
C VAL A 60 -11.18 10.42 13.09
N ARG A 61 -11.83 11.49 13.60
CA ARG A 61 -11.60 12.00 14.96
C ARG A 61 -11.91 10.95 16.03
N ARG A 62 -13.00 10.20 15.88
CA ARG A 62 -13.35 9.14 16.82
C ARG A 62 -12.34 7.99 16.77
N VAL A 63 -11.84 7.63 15.58
CA VAL A 63 -10.75 6.66 15.44
C VAL A 63 -9.47 7.21 16.06
N ALA A 64 -9.14 8.48 15.88
CA ALA A 64 -7.98 9.12 16.50
C ALA A 64 -8.04 9.04 18.04
N ALA A 65 -9.21 9.33 18.63
CA ALA A 65 -9.43 9.19 20.08
C ALA A 65 -9.24 7.73 20.55
N ARG A 66 -9.81 6.76 19.82
CA ARG A 66 -9.63 5.33 20.13
C ARG A 66 -8.18 4.90 20.07
N MET A 67 -7.48 5.25 19.00
CA MET A 67 -6.07 4.89 18.81
C MET A 67 -5.18 5.49 19.89
N ALA A 68 -5.43 6.74 20.29
CA ALA A 68 -4.70 7.40 21.37
C ALA A 68 -4.97 6.76 22.75
N VAL A 69 -6.25 6.45 23.05
CA VAL A 69 -6.66 5.88 24.34
C VAL A 69 -6.28 4.40 24.46
N LEU A 70 -6.43 3.59 23.40
CA LEU A 70 -6.18 2.15 23.44
C LEU A 70 -4.72 1.78 23.19
N GLY A 71 -4.06 2.47 22.24
CA GLY A 71 -2.71 2.11 21.80
C GLY A 71 -1.65 3.19 21.98
N GLY A 72 -2.03 4.40 22.41
CA GLY A 72 -1.12 5.56 22.44
C GLY A 72 -0.68 6.00 21.04
N ILE A 73 -1.45 5.67 20.00
CA ILE A 73 -1.13 5.89 18.59
C ILE A 73 -1.68 7.24 18.14
N ALA A 74 -0.83 8.07 17.52
CA ALA A 74 -1.22 9.35 16.94
C ALA A 74 -1.76 9.18 15.51
N VAL A 75 -2.97 9.69 15.23
CA VAL A 75 -3.59 9.70 13.89
C VAL A 75 -3.44 11.06 13.23
N PHE A 76 -3.44 12.15 13.98
CA PHE A 76 -3.21 13.49 13.46
C PHE A 76 -1.72 13.87 13.53
N PRO A 77 -1.24 14.77 12.64
CA PRO A 77 0.11 15.31 12.70
C PRO A 77 0.42 15.94 14.06
N SER A 78 1.66 15.85 14.48
CA SER A 78 2.09 16.50 15.72
C SER A 78 1.86 18.02 15.65
N ARG A 79 1.54 18.63 16.81
CA ARG A 79 1.35 20.08 16.91
C ARG A 79 2.59 20.88 16.51
N SER A 80 3.78 20.27 16.59
CA SER A 80 5.01 20.87 16.08
C SER A 80 5.00 21.00 14.55
N MET A 81 4.53 19.97 13.83
CA MET A 81 4.38 20.03 12.36
C MET A 81 3.32 21.06 11.94
N GLN A 82 2.21 21.10 12.66
CA GLN A 82 1.12 22.07 12.42
C GLN A 82 1.59 23.52 12.67
N ARG A 83 2.34 23.74 13.76
CA ARG A 83 2.95 25.03 14.06
C ARG A 83 3.96 25.49 13.00
N ASP A 84 4.77 24.56 12.48
CA ASP A 84 5.70 24.85 11.38
C ASP A 84 4.96 25.19 10.10
N ALA A 85 3.84 24.51 9.81
CA ALA A 85 2.99 24.82 8.66
C ALA A 85 2.36 26.23 8.78
N TRP A 86 1.88 26.59 9.98
CA TRP A 86 1.37 27.92 10.28
C TRP A 86 2.46 29.00 10.14
N ARG A 87 3.62 28.78 10.77
CA ARG A 87 4.74 29.73 10.74
C ARG A 87 5.32 29.97 9.35
N THR A 88 5.33 28.92 8.49
CA THR A 88 5.86 29.00 7.12
C THR A 88 4.82 29.45 6.09
N GLY A 89 3.59 29.79 6.50
CA GLY A 89 2.52 30.27 5.63
C GLY A 89 1.90 29.19 4.73
N ARG A 90 2.14 27.90 5.02
CA ARG A 90 1.41 26.80 4.35
C ARG A 90 -0.05 26.75 4.80
N ILE A 91 -0.31 27.19 6.03
CA ILE A 91 -1.64 27.50 6.55
C ILE A 91 -1.71 29.01 6.74
N VAL A 92 -2.70 29.66 6.16
CA VAL A 92 -2.99 31.08 6.36
C VAL A 92 -4.26 31.25 7.21
N PRO A 93 -4.51 32.45 7.82
CA PRO A 93 -5.69 32.65 8.65
C PRO A 93 -7.01 32.26 8.00
N ALA A 94 -7.19 32.53 6.71
CA ALA A 94 -8.40 32.17 5.97
C ALA A 94 -8.60 30.64 5.90
N ASP A 95 -7.50 29.84 5.79
CA ASP A 95 -7.57 28.37 5.79
C ASP A 95 -8.04 27.86 7.17
N LEU A 96 -7.57 28.48 8.25
CA LEU A 96 -8.00 28.14 9.62
C LEU A 96 -9.48 28.49 9.86
N ASP A 97 -9.94 29.66 9.39
CA ASP A 97 -11.34 30.07 9.49
C ASP A 97 -12.24 29.12 8.71
N GLN A 98 -11.81 28.68 7.53
CA GLN A 98 -12.53 27.70 6.72
C GLN A 98 -12.57 26.33 7.40
N ALA A 99 -11.47 25.88 7.97
CA ALA A 99 -11.40 24.62 8.71
C ALA A 99 -12.34 24.62 9.93
N LEU A 100 -12.37 25.72 10.67
CA LEU A 100 -13.31 25.89 11.80
C LEU A 100 -14.77 25.75 11.33
N ARG A 101 -15.15 26.37 10.22
CA ARG A 101 -16.49 26.21 9.64
C ARG A 101 -16.81 24.77 9.23
N GLN A 102 -15.80 24.02 8.78
CA GLN A 102 -15.98 22.62 8.32
C GLN A 102 -16.07 21.62 9.48
N VAL A 103 -15.31 21.82 10.54
CA VAL A 103 -15.22 20.90 11.68
C VAL A 103 -16.25 21.19 12.76
N THR A 104 -16.71 22.43 12.90
CA THR A 104 -17.63 22.86 13.96
C THR A 104 -19.06 22.71 13.46
N GLN A 105 -19.83 21.78 14.01
CA GLN A 105 -21.28 21.76 13.82
C GLN A 105 -21.95 22.85 14.66
N ALA A 106 -23.09 23.36 14.22
CA ALA A 106 -23.79 24.48 14.82
C ALA A 106 -24.18 24.32 16.31
N ALA A 107 -24.09 23.11 16.85
CA ALA A 107 -24.39 22.80 18.26
C ALA A 107 -23.18 22.83 19.21
N ASP A 108 -21.96 23.00 18.67
CA ASP A 108 -20.73 22.95 19.46
C ASP A 108 -20.27 24.34 19.86
N ALA A 109 -20.23 24.66 21.15
CA ALA A 109 -19.65 25.89 21.69
C ALA A 109 -18.24 26.12 21.14
N GLY A 110 -18.09 27.21 20.35
CA GLY A 110 -17.07 27.42 19.36
C GLY A 110 -15.63 27.43 19.86
N LEU A 111 -14.79 26.63 19.27
CA LEU A 111 -13.37 26.92 19.18
C LEU A 111 -13.18 28.23 18.39
N THR A 112 -12.37 29.09 18.90
CA THR A 112 -12.00 30.36 18.23
C THR A 112 -10.58 30.23 17.62
N PRO A 113 -10.25 30.99 16.56
CA PRO A 113 -8.91 30.99 16.01
C PRO A 113 -7.79 31.24 17.03
N PRO A 114 -7.91 32.20 17.98
CA PRO A 114 -6.91 32.41 19.02
C PRO A 114 -6.69 31.17 19.90
N GLN A 115 -7.76 30.45 20.28
CA GLN A 115 -7.67 29.23 21.08
C GLN A 115 -6.97 28.09 20.30
N CYS A 116 -7.24 27.97 19.00
CA CYS A 116 -6.55 27.03 18.15
C CYS A 116 -5.04 27.33 18.07
N VAL A 117 -4.65 28.59 17.93
CA VAL A 117 -3.23 29.00 17.89
C VAL A 117 -2.55 28.77 19.23
N GLU A 118 -3.20 29.09 20.35
CA GLU A 118 -2.67 28.80 21.70
C GLU A 118 -2.44 27.31 21.92
N ALA A 119 -3.36 26.46 21.46
CA ALA A 119 -3.27 25.02 21.61
C ALA A 119 -2.07 24.40 20.87
N LEU A 120 -1.47 25.04 19.87
CA LEU A 120 -0.25 24.58 19.21
C LEU A 120 0.98 24.51 20.16
N HIS A 121 0.93 25.22 21.29
CA HIS A 121 2.03 25.27 22.27
C HIS A 121 1.91 24.23 23.40
N ALA A 122 0.80 23.50 23.46
CA ALA A 122 0.54 22.46 24.45
C ALA A 122 0.40 21.08 23.79
N ALA A 123 0.81 20.01 24.48
CA ALA A 123 0.50 18.65 24.04
C ALA A 123 -0.99 18.32 24.29
N PRO A 124 -1.64 17.51 23.43
CA PRO A 124 -2.99 17.05 23.71
C PRO A 124 -3.03 16.22 24.99
N SER A 125 -4.01 16.50 25.86
CA SER A 125 -4.17 15.77 27.12
C SER A 125 -5.01 14.50 26.86
N VAL A 126 -4.38 13.48 26.32
CA VAL A 126 -4.99 12.15 26.15
C VAL A 126 -4.21 11.13 26.95
N THR A 127 -4.88 10.39 27.82
CA THR A 127 -4.27 9.34 28.65
C THR A 127 -4.63 7.97 28.10
N GLN A 128 -3.61 7.15 27.85
CA GLN A 128 -3.78 5.76 27.46
C GLN A 128 -4.32 4.93 28.63
N LEU A 129 -5.26 4.03 28.36
CA LEU A 129 -5.79 3.11 29.37
C LEU A 129 -4.74 2.02 29.68
N PRO A 130 -4.56 1.66 30.96
CA PRO A 130 -3.57 0.68 31.37
C PRO A 130 -4.00 -0.75 31.01
N LEU A 131 -3.03 -1.61 30.70
CA LEU A 131 -3.19 -3.05 30.55
C LEU A 131 -2.60 -3.80 31.75
N LEU A 132 -2.89 -5.10 31.90
CA LEU A 132 -2.32 -5.92 32.99
C LEU A 132 -0.81 -5.86 33.06
N ILE A 133 -0.15 -5.80 31.91
CA ILE A 133 1.31 -5.70 31.82
C ILE A 133 1.85 -4.38 32.38
N ASP A 134 1.13 -3.28 32.18
CA ASP A 134 1.54 -1.94 32.64
C ASP A 134 1.43 -1.80 34.17
N VAL A 135 0.47 -2.52 34.76
CA VAL A 135 0.29 -2.57 36.21
C VAL A 135 1.58 -2.98 36.93
N LEU A 136 2.36 -3.85 36.33
CA LEU A 136 3.61 -4.35 36.89
C LEU A 136 4.83 -3.48 36.52
N ASP A 137 4.78 -2.74 35.43
CA ASP A 137 5.83 -1.79 35.08
C ASP A 137 5.81 -0.52 35.94
N ASN A 138 4.64 -0.16 36.47
CA ASN A 138 4.49 0.98 37.39
C ASN A 138 5.02 0.76 38.79
N ASP A 139 5.67 -0.38 39.14
CA ASP A 139 6.34 -0.61 40.41
C ASP A 139 7.60 0.30 40.53
N PRO A 140 7.64 1.27 41.45
CA PRO A 140 8.76 2.21 41.61
C PRO A 140 10.10 1.53 41.90
N ARG A 141 10.08 0.30 42.38
CA ARG A 141 11.29 -0.49 42.64
C ARG A 141 11.92 -1.07 41.36
N ARG A 142 11.26 -0.92 40.21
CA ARG A 142 11.71 -1.48 38.93
C ARG A 142 12.19 -0.45 37.92
N HIS A 143 12.17 0.83 38.24
CA HIS A 143 12.50 1.92 37.29
C HIS A 143 13.87 1.82 36.59
N THR A 144 14.77 0.98 37.11
CA THR A 144 16.09 0.71 36.53
C THR A 144 16.19 -0.62 35.78
N ARG A 145 15.11 -1.39 35.71
CA ARG A 145 15.07 -2.71 35.07
C ARG A 145 14.34 -2.66 33.73
N LEU A 146 14.62 -3.66 32.88
CA LEU A 146 13.86 -3.89 31.63
C LEU A 146 12.36 -3.93 31.95
N SER A 147 11.57 -3.24 31.13
CA SER A 147 10.10 -3.23 31.29
C SER A 147 9.48 -4.60 30.96
N TRP A 148 8.39 -4.92 31.65
CA TRP A 148 7.62 -6.13 31.34
C TRP A 148 7.06 -6.09 29.93
N ARG A 149 6.60 -4.92 29.47
CA ARG A 149 6.09 -4.72 28.12
C ARG A 149 7.15 -5.08 27.07
N GLU A 150 8.38 -4.60 27.21
CA GLU A 150 9.47 -4.89 26.29
C GLU A 150 9.90 -6.37 26.34
N ALA A 151 10.07 -6.94 27.54
CA ALA A 151 10.46 -8.34 27.71
C ALA A 151 9.44 -9.31 27.09
N ILE A 152 8.15 -9.08 27.30
CA ILE A 152 7.07 -9.92 26.77
C ILE A 152 6.91 -9.72 25.27
N THR A 153 6.96 -8.47 24.79
CA THR A 153 6.93 -8.20 23.35
C THR A 153 8.08 -8.92 22.65
N HIS A 154 9.28 -8.88 23.23
CA HIS A 154 10.43 -9.60 22.68
C HIS A 154 10.20 -11.12 22.68
N GLN A 155 9.73 -11.72 23.78
CA GLN A 155 9.46 -13.16 23.87
C GLN A 155 8.40 -13.60 22.86
N VAL A 156 7.28 -12.87 22.76
CA VAL A 156 6.23 -13.16 21.76
C VAL A 156 6.79 -13.05 20.35
N SER A 157 7.61 -12.04 20.08
CA SER A 157 8.23 -11.83 18.77
C SER A 157 9.17 -12.95 18.39
N GLN A 158 10.00 -13.44 19.33
CA GLN A 158 10.90 -14.58 19.09
C GLN A 158 10.10 -15.85 18.76
N THR A 159 9.03 -16.10 19.49
CA THR A 159 8.15 -17.24 19.24
C THR A 159 7.48 -17.15 17.86
N CYS A 160 6.92 -15.98 17.53
CA CYS A 160 6.31 -15.76 16.22
C CYS A 160 7.33 -15.87 15.08
N ALA A 161 8.52 -15.28 15.25
CA ALA A 161 9.60 -15.36 14.27
C ALA A 161 10.01 -16.82 14.00
N ALA A 162 10.14 -17.65 15.03
CA ALA A 162 10.45 -19.07 14.89
C ALA A 162 9.30 -19.85 14.28
N TYR A 163 8.05 -19.60 14.68
CA TYR A 163 6.87 -20.31 14.19
C TYR A 163 6.57 -20.03 12.72
N PHE A 164 6.66 -18.76 12.30
CA PHE A 164 6.33 -18.36 10.92
C PHE A 164 7.53 -18.43 9.96
N ASP A 165 8.75 -18.66 10.46
CA ASP A 165 9.92 -18.75 9.58
C ASP A 165 9.73 -19.84 8.51
N ALA A 166 9.86 -19.45 7.24
CA ALA A 166 9.75 -20.37 6.12
C ALA A 166 11.08 -20.54 5.35
N HIS A 167 12.04 -19.62 5.53
CA HIS A 167 13.17 -19.53 4.59
C HIS A 167 14.50 -19.08 5.21
N GLN A 168 14.57 -18.77 6.50
CA GLN A 168 15.82 -18.33 7.12
C GLN A 168 16.55 -19.43 7.90
N ALA A 169 15.82 -20.21 8.69
CA ALA A 169 16.39 -21.29 9.49
C ALA A 169 16.24 -22.65 8.80
N ASP A 170 17.24 -23.51 8.96
CA ASP A 170 17.16 -24.90 8.50
C ASP A 170 16.21 -25.74 9.37
N TRP A 171 16.09 -25.38 10.66
CA TRP A 171 15.13 -26.00 11.57
C TRP A 171 13.76 -25.35 11.44
N GLN A 172 12.73 -26.15 11.33
CA GLN A 172 11.32 -25.74 11.26
C GLN A 172 10.56 -26.34 12.44
N PRO A 173 9.77 -25.57 13.17
CA PRO A 173 8.93 -26.10 14.23
C PRO A 173 7.79 -26.97 13.67
N GLU A 174 7.33 -27.92 14.47
CA GLU A 174 6.11 -28.64 14.19
C GLU A 174 4.90 -27.74 14.41
N ARG A 175 4.17 -27.41 13.32
CA ARG A 175 3.06 -26.44 13.33
C ARG A 175 1.69 -27.07 13.56
N GLY A 176 1.60 -28.40 13.64
CA GLY A 176 0.33 -29.14 13.67
C GLY A 176 -0.58 -28.82 14.85
N GLN A 177 -0.02 -28.38 15.98
CA GLN A 177 -0.77 -27.99 17.18
C GLN A 177 -1.14 -26.50 17.23
N GLY A 178 -0.68 -25.69 16.28
CA GLY A 178 -0.96 -24.26 16.19
C GLY A 178 -0.05 -23.37 17.03
N LEU A 179 -0.14 -22.05 16.80
CA LEU A 179 0.75 -21.04 17.38
C LEU A 179 0.66 -20.97 18.91
N TYR A 180 -0.54 -21.06 19.49
CA TYR A 180 -0.70 -21.00 20.96
C TYR A 180 -0.03 -22.19 21.66
N ALA A 181 -0.23 -23.41 21.16
CA ALA A 181 0.39 -24.61 21.74
C ALA A 181 1.91 -24.58 21.60
N PHE A 182 2.43 -24.14 20.43
CA PHE A 182 3.87 -23.95 20.22
C PHE A 182 4.46 -22.93 21.20
N TRP A 183 3.81 -21.80 21.41
CA TRP A 183 4.23 -20.79 22.40
C TRP A 183 4.26 -21.36 23.81
N ARG A 184 3.18 -22.03 24.23
CA ARG A 184 3.06 -22.62 25.56
C ARG A 184 4.15 -23.66 25.82
N ASP A 185 4.40 -24.56 24.88
CA ASP A 185 5.46 -25.58 24.96
C ASP A 185 6.86 -24.94 25.02
N THR A 186 7.12 -23.96 24.15
CA THR A 186 8.39 -23.20 24.17
C THR A 186 8.60 -22.55 25.54
N LEU A 187 7.58 -21.94 26.12
CA LEU A 187 7.67 -21.24 27.38
C LEU A 187 7.89 -22.17 28.60
N LEU A 188 7.40 -23.40 28.55
CA LEU A 188 7.66 -24.44 29.57
C LEU A 188 9.15 -24.83 29.63
N HIS A 189 9.86 -24.77 28.50
CA HIS A 189 11.23 -25.19 28.38
C HIS A 189 12.23 -23.99 28.38
N ASP A 190 11.75 -22.78 28.10
CA ASP A 190 12.59 -21.57 28.12
C ASP A 190 12.54 -20.88 29.48
N HIS A 191 13.63 -21.01 30.24
CA HIS A 191 13.81 -20.35 31.54
C HIS A 191 14.40 -18.95 31.44
N GLY A 192 14.72 -18.45 30.22
CA GLY A 192 15.40 -17.18 30.00
C GLY A 192 14.63 -16.00 30.57
N ILE A 193 13.35 -15.88 30.25
CA ILE A 193 12.51 -14.78 30.76
C ILE A 193 12.31 -14.85 32.30
N CYS A 194 12.18 -16.07 32.84
CA CYS A 194 12.06 -16.29 34.28
C CYS A 194 13.29 -15.78 35.06
N LEU A 195 14.47 -16.09 34.56
CA LEU A 195 15.76 -15.65 35.13
C LEU A 195 15.96 -14.14 34.95
N LEU A 196 15.74 -13.63 33.74
CA LEU A 196 15.93 -12.22 33.39
C LEU A 196 15.02 -11.30 34.23
N MET A 197 13.79 -11.69 34.43
CA MET A 197 12.76 -10.87 35.07
C MET A 197 12.59 -11.19 36.57
N GLY A 198 13.23 -12.25 37.06
CA GLY A 198 13.19 -12.63 38.46
C GLY A 198 11.83 -13.18 38.91
N LEU A 199 11.20 -14.04 38.13
CA LEU A 199 9.90 -14.67 38.41
C LEU A 199 10.02 -16.19 38.69
N PRO A 200 10.43 -16.64 39.87
CA PRO A 200 10.64 -18.07 40.15
C PRO A 200 9.36 -18.91 40.12
N ARG A 201 8.18 -18.30 40.23
CA ARG A 201 6.88 -19.01 40.18
C ARG A 201 6.32 -19.16 38.76
N LEU A 202 6.96 -18.56 37.74
CA LEU A 202 6.44 -18.51 36.39
C LEU A 202 6.20 -19.92 35.79
N GLY A 203 7.12 -20.87 36.00
CA GLY A 203 6.94 -22.25 35.51
C GLY A 203 5.66 -22.91 35.99
N ARG A 204 5.33 -22.79 37.28
CA ARG A 204 4.06 -23.33 37.82
C ARG A 204 2.81 -22.64 37.21
N ALA A 205 2.90 -21.34 36.99
CA ALA A 205 1.81 -20.59 36.43
C ALA A 205 1.58 -20.98 34.96
N ILE A 206 2.66 -21.27 34.22
CA ILE A 206 2.60 -21.76 32.82
C ILE A 206 2.00 -23.16 32.74
N ASP A 207 2.37 -24.07 33.68
CA ASP A 207 1.78 -25.42 33.78
C ASP A 207 0.26 -25.37 33.97
N ALA A 208 -0.23 -24.35 34.68
CA ALA A 208 -1.64 -24.14 34.96
C ALA A 208 -2.43 -23.48 33.80
N LEU A 209 -1.74 -23.03 32.74
CA LEU A 209 -2.40 -22.43 31.59
C LEU A 209 -3.30 -23.44 30.87
N PRO A 210 -4.50 -23.01 30.40
CA PRO A 210 -5.37 -23.83 29.58
C PRO A 210 -4.65 -24.36 28.33
N ALA A 211 -5.04 -25.55 27.88
CA ALA A 211 -4.38 -26.20 26.75
C ALA A 211 -4.72 -25.54 25.39
N THR A 212 -5.90 -24.94 25.28
CA THR A 212 -6.34 -24.29 24.04
C THR A 212 -6.37 -22.77 24.14
N ALA A 213 -6.21 -22.09 23.01
CA ALA A 213 -6.31 -20.64 22.93
C ALA A 213 -7.68 -20.12 23.42
N GLN A 214 -8.76 -20.79 23.04
CA GLN A 214 -10.12 -20.41 23.43
C GLN A 214 -10.34 -20.52 24.95
N ASP A 215 -9.87 -21.60 25.56
CA ASP A 215 -9.99 -21.77 27.00
C ASP A 215 -9.13 -20.72 27.75
N ALA A 216 -7.98 -20.35 27.19
CA ALA A 216 -7.12 -19.30 27.75
C ALA A 216 -7.81 -17.91 27.67
N GLU A 217 -8.45 -17.58 26.57
CA GLU A 217 -9.25 -16.36 26.44
C GLU A 217 -10.34 -16.29 27.53
N HIS A 218 -11.10 -17.36 27.69
CA HIS A 218 -12.15 -17.44 28.71
C HIS A 218 -11.59 -17.33 30.12
N TRP A 219 -10.53 -18.06 30.40
CA TRP A 219 -9.84 -18.07 31.69
C TRP A 219 -9.37 -16.66 32.09
N VAL A 220 -8.76 -15.90 31.13
CA VAL A 220 -8.31 -14.54 31.41
C VAL A 220 -9.46 -13.56 31.53
N MET A 221 -10.41 -13.56 30.59
CA MET A 221 -11.52 -12.61 30.58
C MET A 221 -12.42 -12.73 31.83
N THR A 222 -12.63 -13.95 32.32
CA THR A 222 -13.37 -14.19 33.60
C THR A 222 -12.61 -13.57 34.77
N ARG A 223 -11.29 -13.70 34.85
CA ARG A 223 -10.45 -13.14 35.92
C ARG A 223 -10.32 -11.63 35.88
N LEU A 224 -10.36 -11.03 34.69
CA LEU A 224 -10.28 -9.58 34.54
C LEU A 224 -11.43 -8.84 35.22
N GLY A 225 -12.64 -9.43 35.24
CA GLY A 225 -13.81 -8.83 35.87
C GLY A 225 -14.23 -7.47 35.30
N LEU A 226 -13.88 -7.18 34.02
CA LEU A 226 -14.24 -5.93 33.36
C LEU A 226 -15.71 -5.94 32.89
N PRO A 227 -16.38 -4.78 32.80
CA PRO A 227 -17.69 -4.67 32.21
C PRO A 227 -17.72 -5.19 30.78
N GLN A 228 -18.74 -5.93 30.37
CA GLN A 228 -18.86 -6.51 29.02
C GLN A 228 -18.76 -5.47 27.90
N ALA A 229 -19.26 -4.26 28.12
CA ALA A 229 -19.25 -3.16 27.13
C ALA A 229 -17.85 -2.74 26.69
N VAL A 230 -16.79 -3.03 27.46
CA VAL A 230 -15.41 -2.65 27.16
C VAL A 230 -14.52 -3.82 26.74
N TRP A 231 -15.08 -5.05 26.64
CA TRP A 231 -14.26 -6.23 26.32
C TRP A 231 -13.56 -6.12 24.97
N ALA A 232 -14.28 -5.74 23.91
CA ALA A 232 -13.68 -5.62 22.59
C ALA A 232 -12.57 -4.55 22.57
N ASP A 233 -12.77 -3.43 23.26
CA ASP A 233 -11.79 -2.34 23.35
C ASP A 233 -10.54 -2.78 24.12
N TYR A 234 -10.72 -3.53 25.23
CA TYR A 234 -9.59 -4.09 25.98
C TYR A 234 -8.78 -5.08 25.13
N LEU A 235 -9.45 -5.98 24.44
CA LEU A 235 -8.81 -6.99 23.58
C LEU A 235 -8.10 -6.35 22.39
N GLU A 236 -8.68 -5.31 21.79
CA GLU A 236 -8.02 -4.50 20.76
C GLU A 236 -6.75 -3.84 21.31
N ALA A 237 -6.82 -3.21 22.48
CA ALA A 237 -5.67 -2.60 23.14
C ALA A 237 -4.54 -3.60 23.42
N VAL A 238 -4.88 -4.85 23.79
CA VAL A 238 -3.93 -5.94 23.96
C VAL A 238 -3.21 -6.29 22.65
N LEU A 239 -3.94 -6.41 21.53
CA LEU A 239 -3.35 -6.67 20.19
C LEU A 239 -2.46 -5.51 19.72
N LEU A 240 -2.84 -4.26 20.01
CA LEU A 240 -2.02 -3.09 19.65
C LEU A 240 -0.66 -3.06 20.34
N THR A 241 -0.42 -3.84 21.40
CA THR A 241 0.91 -3.98 22.01
C THR A 241 1.88 -4.83 21.21
N VAL A 242 1.40 -5.63 20.28
CA VAL A 242 2.12 -6.47 19.32
C VAL A 242 1.54 -6.28 17.92
N ASN A 243 1.29 -5.02 17.57
CA ASN A 243 0.55 -4.63 16.37
C ASN A 243 1.19 -5.14 15.08
N GLY A 244 2.52 -5.21 15.01
CA GLY A 244 3.22 -5.73 13.85
C GLY A 244 2.92 -7.21 13.60
N TRP A 245 3.02 -8.06 14.62
CA TRP A 245 2.64 -9.47 14.50
C TRP A 245 1.14 -9.66 14.32
N ALA A 246 0.33 -8.82 14.95
CA ALA A 246 -1.12 -8.84 14.76
C ALA A 246 -1.47 -8.52 13.30
N SER A 247 -0.83 -7.53 12.68
CA SER A 247 -1.03 -7.17 11.28
C SER A 247 -0.53 -8.26 10.31
N TRP A 248 0.55 -8.98 10.65
CA TRP A 248 0.98 -10.16 9.91
C TRP A 248 -0.07 -11.29 9.96
N CYS A 249 -0.58 -11.61 11.15
CA CYS A 249 -1.63 -12.62 11.29
C CYS A 249 -2.93 -12.19 10.59
N ALA A 250 -3.27 -10.89 10.62
CA ALA A 250 -4.41 -10.35 9.88
C ALA A 250 -4.22 -10.50 8.35
N TYR A 251 -2.98 -10.37 7.83
CA TYR A 251 -2.68 -10.66 6.43
C TYR A 251 -2.91 -12.14 6.08
N LEU A 252 -2.51 -13.07 6.95
CA LEU A 252 -2.79 -14.50 6.73
C LEU A 252 -4.30 -14.77 6.67
N GLY A 253 -5.08 -14.14 7.57
CA GLY A 253 -6.54 -14.19 7.54
C GLY A 253 -7.13 -13.59 6.26
N TRP A 254 -6.61 -12.44 5.80
CA TRP A 254 -7.01 -11.83 4.55
C TRP A 254 -6.77 -12.76 3.36
N GLN A 255 -5.57 -13.35 3.28
CA GLN A 255 -5.21 -14.27 2.19
C GLN A 255 -6.07 -15.53 2.21
N ALA A 256 -6.31 -16.12 3.39
CA ALA A 256 -7.19 -17.28 3.55
C ALA A 256 -8.63 -16.94 3.12
N GLY A 257 -9.14 -15.76 3.50
CA GLY A 257 -10.47 -15.28 3.13
C GLY A 257 -10.67 -15.11 1.61
N LEU A 258 -9.65 -14.69 0.86
CA LEU A 258 -9.69 -14.66 -0.61
C LEU A 258 -9.86 -16.06 -1.22
N GLU A 259 -9.47 -17.11 -0.50
CA GLU A 259 -9.61 -18.52 -0.89
C GLU A 259 -10.83 -19.21 -0.23
N GLY A 260 -11.68 -18.45 0.48
CA GLY A 260 -12.85 -18.96 1.19
C GLY A 260 -12.50 -19.82 2.42
N ARG A 261 -11.34 -19.59 3.03
CA ARG A 261 -10.83 -20.29 4.22
C ARG A 261 -10.71 -19.36 5.41
N ASP A 262 -10.69 -19.91 6.63
CA ASP A 262 -10.40 -19.19 7.86
C ASP A 262 -8.94 -19.40 8.30
N ASP A 263 -8.37 -18.41 9.02
CA ASP A 263 -7.04 -18.48 9.62
C ASP A 263 -7.11 -18.19 11.12
N PRO A 264 -6.59 -19.08 12.00
CA PRO A 264 -6.71 -18.96 13.45
C PRO A 264 -5.59 -18.14 14.10
N HIS A 265 -4.53 -17.73 13.38
CA HIS A 265 -3.29 -17.22 13.97
C HIS A 265 -3.48 -15.91 14.73
N LEU A 266 -4.29 -14.99 14.24
CA LEU A 266 -4.53 -13.70 14.91
C LEU A 266 -5.19 -13.92 16.28
N ARG A 267 -6.14 -14.85 16.35
CA ARG A 267 -6.81 -15.21 17.59
C ARG A 267 -5.88 -15.95 18.56
N ALA A 268 -5.03 -16.84 18.04
CA ALA A 268 -4.00 -17.50 18.85
C ALA A 268 -3.01 -16.49 19.44
N LEU A 269 -2.61 -15.47 18.67
CA LEU A 269 -1.75 -14.38 19.14
C LEU A 269 -2.44 -13.55 20.25
N LEU A 270 -3.72 -13.26 20.11
CA LEU A 270 -4.53 -12.60 21.16
C LEU A 270 -4.51 -13.42 22.46
N ALA A 271 -4.76 -14.72 22.37
CA ALA A 271 -4.75 -15.62 23.54
C ALA A 271 -3.39 -15.65 24.23
N ILE A 272 -2.29 -15.72 23.46
CA ILE A 272 -0.90 -15.64 23.97
C ILE A 272 -0.69 -14.33 24.76
N ARG A 273 -1.09 -13.23 24.17
CA ARG A 273 -0.85 -11.91 24.76
C ARG A 273 -1.70 -11.66 26.00
N LEU A 274 -2.94 -12.18 26.03
CA LEU A 274 -3.82 -12.19 27.20
C LEU A 274 -3.23 -13.06 28.32
N ALA A 275 -2.79 -14.28 27.98
CA ALA A 275 -2.22 -15.23 28.93
C ALA A 275 -1.01 -14.64 29.66
N TRP A 276 -0.13 -13.92 28.97
CA TRP A 276 1.00 -13.23 29.61
C TRP A 276 0.58 -12.26 30.69
N GLY A 277 -0.47 -11.45 30.47
CA GLY A 277 -0.99 -10.53 31.49
C GLY A 277 -1.46 -11.27 32.74
N ALA A 278 -2.19 -12.37 32.57
CA ALA A 278 -2.70 -13.19 33.68
C ALA A 278 -1.56 -13.93 34.41
N LEU A 279 -0.59 -14.50 33.70
CA LEU A 279 0.58 -15.13 34.28
C LEU A 279 1.36 -14.18 35.20
N LEU A 280 1.55 -12.94 34.76
CA LEU A 280 2.22 -11.94 35.59
C LEU A 280 1.43 -11.58 36.83
N LEU A 281 0.11 -11.46 36.74
CA LEU A 281 -0.77 -11.17 37.88
C LEU A 281 -0.72 -12.31 38.90
N GLU A 282 -0.70 -13.57 38.47
CA GLU A 282 -0.59 -14.73 39.34
C GLU A 282 0.80 -14.85 40.04
N CYS A 283 1.84 -14.43 39.36
CA CYS A 283 3.19 -14.45 39.91
C CYS A 283 3.44 -13.34 40.94
N LYS A 284 2.65 -12.27 40.91
CA LYS A 284 2.77 -11.09 41.79
C LYS A 284 1.47 -10.86 42.55
N ASP A 285 1.34 -11.54 43.69
CA ASP A 285 0.20 -11.38 44.59
C ASP A 285 0.56 -10.55 45.83
N ASP A 286 1.11 -9.36 45.60
CA ASP A 286 1.36 -8.40 46.70
C ASP A 286 0.26 -7.32 46.76
N VAL A 287 0.27 -6.53 47.85
CA VAL A 287 -0.73 -5.48 48.07
C VAL A 287 -0.70 -4.43 46.95
N ALA A 288 0.49 -4.08 46.47
CA ALA A 288 0.66 -3.07 45.44
C ALA A 288 0.07 -3.55 44.09
N ALA A 289 0.32 -4.81 43.69
CA ALA A 289 -0.23 -5.41 42.50
C ALA A 289 -1.79 -5.48 42.53
N ARG A 290 -2.36 -5.87 43.71
CA ARG A 290 -3.84 -5.87 43.88
C ARG A 290 -4.43 -4.46 43.79
N GLN A 291 -3.79 -3.45 44.36
CA GLN A 291 -4.25 -2.05 44.24
C GLN A 291 -4.16 -1.53 42.80
N ALA A 292 -3.09 -1.83 42.11
CA ALA A 292 -2.90 -1.44 40.71
C ALA A 292 -3.91 -2.15 39.78
N PHE A 293 -4.21 -3.42 40.04
CA PHE A 293 -5.26 -4.15 39.32
C PHE A 293 -6.66 -3.54 39.54
N ALA A 294 -7.00 -3.19 40.80
CA ALA A 294 -8.25 -2.51 41.09
C ALA A 294 -8.32 -1.11 40.42
N ALA A 295 -7.19 -0.42 40.29
CA ALA A 295 -7.11 0.85 39.55
C ALA A 295 -7.34 0.65 38.05
N LEU A 296 -6.78 -0.43 37.46
CA LEU A 296 -7.03 -0.82 36.07
C LEU A 296 -8.54 -1.09 35.83
N GLN A 297 -9.18 -1.87 36.72
CA GLN A 297 -10.61 -2.17 36.59
C GLN A 297 -11.47 -0.90 36.63
N ARG A 298 -11.14 0.08 37.52
CA ARG A 298 -11.81 1.38 37.54
C ARG A 298 -11.58 2.18 36.27
N ALA A 299 -10.35 2.23 35.75
CA ALA A 299 -10.00 2.96 34.54
C ALA A 299 -10.78 2.41 33.33
N TRP A 300 -10.89 1.09 33.21
CA TRP A 300 -11.67 0.46 32.15
C TRP A 300 -13.19 0.58 32.35
N GLY A 301 -13.65 0.67 33.60
CA GLY A 301 -15.05 1.03 33.88
C GLY A 301 -15.43 2.43 33.39
N ASP A 302 -14.46 3.36 33.35
CA ASP A 302 -14.61 4.74 32.85
C ASP A 302 -14.19 4.92 31.36
N ALA A 303 -13.85 3.82 30.66
CA ALA A 303 -13.33 3.88 29.30
C ALA A 303 -14.22 4.66 28.30
N PRO A 304 -15.58 4.53 28.31
CA PRO A 304 -16.43 5.32 27.43
C PRO A 304 -16.26 6.84 27.64
N ALA A 305 -16.16 7.29 28.88
CA ALA A 305 -15.94 8.70 29.21
C ALA A 305 -14.51 9.14 28.86
N ALA A 306 -13.50 8.27 29.00
CA ALA A 306 -12.13 8.54 28.56
C ALA A 306 -12.06 8.74 27.05
N LEU A 307 -12.73 7.90 26.25
CA LEU A 307 -12.83 8.05 24.80
C LEU A 307 -13.51 9.36 24.40
N GLN A 308 -14.61 9.73 25.07
CA GLN A 308 -15.31 10.99 24.81
C GLN A 308 -14.42 12.20 25.13
N ARG A 309 -13.70 12.19 26.26
CA ARG A 309 -12.75 13.25 26.61
C ARG A 309 -11.62 13.38 25.58
N ALA A 310 -11.10 12.23 25.12
CA ALA A 310 -10.06 12.22 24.09
C ALA A 310 -10.57 12.77 22.74
N GLU A 311 -11.80 12.42 22.35
CA GLU A 311 -12.41 12.95 21.12
C GLU A 311 -12.59 14.48 21.18
N GLN A 312 -12.95 15.01 22.35
CA GLN A 312 -13.03 16.46 22.57
C GLN A 312 -11.64 17.12 22.54
N ALA A 313 -10.64 16.51 23.20
CA ALA A 313 -9.28 17.04 23.25
C ALA A 313 -8.60 17.09 21.88
N LEU A 314 -8.89 16.13 21.00
CA LEU A 314 -8.31 16.02 19.65
C LEU A 314 -9.06 16.87 18.60
N ARG A 315 -10.14 17.56 18.97
CA ARG A 315 -10.89 18.41 18.06
C ARG A 315 -10.04 19.52 17.45
N VAL A 316 -9.16 20.11 18.24
CA VAL A 316 -8.24 21.17 17.77
C VAL A 316 -7.24 20.61 16.76
N ASP A 317 -6.75 19.39 16.99
CA ASP A 317 -5.82 18.73 16.07
C ASP A 317 -6.48 18.41 14.73
N GLU A 318 -7.78 18.05 14.72
CA GLU A 318 -8.58 17.90 13.49
C GLU A 318 -8.75 19.24 12.76
N VAL A 319 -9.02 20.34 13.46
CA VAL A 319 -9.11 21.67 12.85
C VAL A 319 -7.81 22.03 12.13
N TRP A 320 -6.67 21.79 12.77
CA TRP A 320 -5.38 22.06 12.15
C TRP A 320 -5.07 21.13 10.97
N GLN A 321 -5.49 19.86 11.04
CA GLN A 321 -5.43 18.93 9.92
C GLN A 321 -6.22 19.47 8.73
N VAL A 322 -7.48 19.88 8.94
CA VAL A 322 -8.34 20.42 7.89
C VAL A 322 -7.77 21.75 7.35
N ALA A 323 -7.21 22.61 8.21
CA ALA A 323 -6.60 23.87 7.76
C ALA A 323 -5.39 23.63 6.83
N LEU A 324 -4.56 22.62 7.12
CA LEU A 324 -3.46 22.24 6.27
C LEU A 324 -3.95 21.70 4.90
N GLU A 325 -5.01 20.90 4.92
CA GLU A 325 -5.66 20.36 3.70
C GLU A 325 -6.30 21.45 2.85
N VAL A 326 -6.99 22.42 3.47
CA VAL A 326 -7.57 23.58 2.79
C VAL A 326 -6.48 24.42 2.10
N GLY A 327 -5.34 24.65 2.74
CA GLY A 327 -4.20 25.36 2.15
C GLY A 327 -3.66 24.64 0.88
N TYR A 328 -3.55 23.33 0.92
CA TYR A 328 -3.18 22.53 -0.25
C TYR A 328 -4.28 22.57 -1.34
N GLN A 329 -5.53 22.36 -0.95
CA GLN A 329 -6.68 22.31 -1.85
C GLN A 329 -6.87 23.62 -2.60
N ARG A 330 -6.67 24.78 -1.94
CA ARG A 330 -6.63 26.10 -2.57
C ARG A 330 -5.58 26.19 -3.67
N THR A 331 -4.37 25.69 -3.41
CA THR A 331 -3.29 25.66 -4.41
C THR A 331 -3.62 24.73 -5.57
N LEU A 332 -4.20 23.55 -5.29
CA LEU A 332 -4.62 22.58 -6.31
C LEU A 332 -5.71 23.18 -7.21
N ALA A 333 -6.73 23.82 -6.63
CA ALA A 333 -7.80 24.49 -7.37
C ALA A 333 -7.26 25.56 -8.31
N GLN A 334 -6.35 26.41 -7.83
CA GLN A 334 -5.73 27.46 -8.64
C GLN A 334 -4.97 26.90 -9.84
N ARG A 335 -4.20 25.80 -9.65
CA ARG A 335 -3.45 25.14 -10.72
C ARG A 335 -4.36 24.53 -11.77
N LEU A 336 -5.41 23.83 -11.34
CA LEU A 336 -6.37 23.19 -12.25
C LEU A 336 -7.26 24.22 -12.98
N HIS A 337 -7.63 25.33 -12.31
CA HIS A 337 -8.45 26.39 -12.93
C HIS A 337 -7.66 27.19 -13.97
N GLY A 338 -6.37 27.48 -13.72
CA GLY A 338 -5.49 28.20 -14.64
C GLY A 338 -5.31 27.48 -15.98
N ALA A 339 -5.36 26.14 -16.00
CA ALA A 339 -5.27 25.34 -17.22
C ALA A 339 -6.54 25.43 -18.09
N GLY A 340 -7.72 25.48 -17.46
CA GLY A 340 -9.00 25.65 -18.17
C GLY A 340 -9.10 27.00 -18.91
N SER A 341 -8.63 28.07 -18.28
CA SER A 341 -8.65 29.42 -18.89
C SER A 341 -7.62 29.58 -20.02
N ALA A 342 -6.47 28.94 -19.93
CA ALA A 342 -5.47 28.95 -21.01
C ALA A 342 -5.94 28.19 -22.26
N GLY A 343 -6.63 27.06 -22.08
CA GLY A 343 -7.24 26.28 -23.17
C GLY A 343 -8.36 27.05 -23.90
N VAL A 344 -9.23 27.72 -23.14
CA VAL A 344 -10.32 28.57 -23.68
C VAL A 344 -9.75 29.83 -24.35
N ALA A 345 -8.69 30.44 -23.83
CA ALA A 345 -8.03 31.61 -24.41
C ALA A 345 -7.33 31.29 -25.74
N THR A 346 -6.82 30.08 -25.91
CA THR A 346 -6.23 29.61 -27.17
C THR A 346 -7.32 29.38 -28.20
N GLN A 347 -8.50 28.87 -27.82
CA GLN A 347 -9.66 28.72 -28.71
C GLN A 347 -10.31 30.07 -29.03
N ALA A 348 -10.38 31.02 -28.07
CA ALA A 348 -10.96 32.36 -28.30
C ALA A 348 -10.04 33.27 -29.16
N ARG A 349 -8.70 33.11 -29.12
CA ARG A 349 -7.79 33.85 -29.99
C ARG A 349 -7.82 33.36 -31.46
N ALA A 350 -8.21 32.13 -31.69
CA ALA A 350 -8.46 31.61 -33.06
C ALA A 350 -9.76 32.12 -33.67
N ALA A 351 -10.70 32.59 -32.83
CA ALA A 351 -12.04 33.06 -33.27
C ALA A 351 -12.17 34.56 -33.62
N HIS A 352 -11.13 35.38 -33.39
CA HIS A 352 -11.15 36.82 -33.67
C HIS A 352 -10.22 37.20 -34.82
N GLY A 353 -10.60 36.75 -36.00
CA GLY A 353 -9.94 37.19 -37.26
C GLY A 353 -10.87 37.11 -38.48
N LYS A 354 -11.53 38.22 -38.78
CA LYS A 354 -12.21 38.62 -40.03
C LYS A 354 -13.66 38.25 -40.21
N ASP A 355 -14.44 39.33 -40.46
CA ASP A 355 -15.81 39.38 -40.91
C ASP A 355 -16.14 38.49 -42.13
N VAL A 356 -17.17 37.63 -42.00
CA VAL A 356 -18.00 37.16 -43.13
C VAL A 356 -19.41 36.84 -42.63
N GLN A 357 -20.42 37.27 -43.40
CA GLN A 357 -21.87 37.21 -43.17
C GLN A 357 -22.47 35.81 -42.99
N PRO A 358 -23.66 35.67 -42.41
CA PRO A 358 -24.23 34.39 -41.99
C PRO A 358 -24.84 33.62 -43.18
N VAL A 359 -24.47 32.37 -43.34
CA VAL A 359 -25.14 31.41 -44.22
C VAL A 359 -25.62 30.24 -43.34
N SER A 360 -26.87 29.85 -43.67
CA SER A 360 -27.76 28.84 -43.09
C SER A 360 -27.12 27.55 -42.51
N ALA A 361 -27.74 27.10 -41.44
CA ALA A 361 -27.44 25.88 -40.70
C ALA A 361 -27.37 24.59 -41.54
N GLN A 362 -26.25 23.88 -41.45
CA GLN A 362 -26.12 22.45 -41.74
C GLN A 362 -25.52 21.68 -40.52
N PRO A 363 -25.76 20.36 -40.38
CA PRO A 363 -25.50 19.63 -39.17
C PRO A 363 -24.01 19.49 -38.87
N ALA A 364 -23.66 19.49 -37.58
CA ALA A 364 -22.31 19.48 -37.02
C ALA A 364 -21.46 18.32 -37.54
N GLY A 365 -20.61 18.62 -38.52
CA GLY A 365 -19.45 17.84 -38.87
C GLY A 365 -18.25 18.35 -38.09
N ALA A 366 -17.43 17.46 -37.60
CA ALA A 366 -16.22 17.74 -36.79
C ALA A 366 -15.34 18.81 -37.47
N GLN A 367 -15.05 19.89 -36.73
CA GLN A 367 -14.04 20.86 -37.16
C GLN A 367 -12.64 20.23 -37.00
N PRO A 368 -11.70 20.40 -37.97
CA PRO A 368 -10.32 20.01 -37.79
C PRO A 368 -9.70 20.90 -36.69
N SER A 369 -9.25 20.30 -35.63
CA SER A 369 -8.44 21.00 -34.61
C SER A 369 -7.07 21.32 -35.23
N ASP A 370 -6.55 22.54 -35.06
CA ASP A 370 -5.18 22.94 -35.46
C ASP A 370 -4.08 22.21 -34.66
N ALA A 371 -4.44 21.22 -33.80
CA ALA A 371 -3.50 20.38 -33.10
C ALA A 371 -2.89 19.34 -34.04
N PRO A 372 -1.57 19.12 -33.99
CA PRO A 372 -0.93 18.08 -34.80
C PRO A 372 -1.57 16.72 -34.50
N PRO A 373 -1.67 15.85 -35.55
CA PRO A 373 -2.23 14.51 -35.33
C PRO A 373 -1.42 13.76 -34.26
N VAL A 374 -2.11 13.01 -33.40
CA VAL A 374 -1.47 12.20 -32.37
C VAL A 374 -0.75 11.04 -33.05
N GLU A 375 0.59 11.04 -32.97
CA GLU A 375 1.44 9.99 -33.52
C GLU A 375 1.72 8.87 -32.53
N VAL A 376 1.75 9.20 -31.23
CA VAL A 376 2.02 8.28 -30.14
C VAL A 376 1.03 8.50 -29.00
N GLN A 377 0.38 7.45 -28.56
CA GLN A 377 -0.33 7.40 -27.28
C GLN A 377 0.51 6.62 -26.26
N ALA A 378 0.57 7.09 -25.02
CA ALA A 378 1.36 6.42 -23.98
C ALA A 378 0.55 6.31 -22.68
N ALA A 379 0.10 5.09 -22.36
CA ALA A 379 -0.60 4.78 -21.14
C ALA A 379 0.39 4.50 -20.00
N PHE A 380 0.42 5.38 -19.02
CA PHE A 380 1.24 5.27 -17.81
C PHE A 380 0.43 4.80 -16.62
N CYS A 381 1.09 4.17 -15.64
CA CYS A 381 0.47 3.99 -14.34
C CYS A 381 0.06 5.35 -13.74
N ILE A 382 -1.04 5.34 -12.96
CA ILE A 382 -1.58 6.54 -12.28
C ILE A 382 -0.63 7.11 -11.21
N ASP A 383 0.46 6.42 -10.88
CA ASP A 383 1.43 6.76 -9.84
C ASP A 383 1.91 8.22 -9.94
N VAL A 384 2.03 8.88 -8.80
CA VAL A 384 2.46 10.29 -8.71
C VAL A 384 3.83 10.55 -9.36
N ARG A 385 4.70 9.53 -9.41
CA ARG A 385 6.02 9.60 -10.06
C ARG A 385 5.92 9.65 -11.59
N SER A 386 4.81 9.17 -12.16
CA SER A 386 4.54 9.22 -13.59
C SER A 386 4.06 10.60 -14.05
N GLU A 387 3.43 11.42 -13.18
CA GLU A 387 2.92 12.75 -13.54
C GLU A 387 3.99 13.67 -14.14
N PRO A 388 5.16 13.87 -13.49
CA PRO A 388 6.21 14.73 -14.04
C PRO A 388 6.72 14.24 -15.40
N LEU A 389 6.82 12.91 -15.58
CA LEU A 389 7.30 12.32 -16.83
C LEU A 389 6.28 12.47 -17.96
N ARG A 390 4.99 12.26 -17.70
CA ARG A 390 3.92 12.50 -18.67
C ARG A 390 3.93 13.95 -19.16
N ARG A 391 4.01 14.89 -18.23
CA ARG A 391 4.07 16.33 -18.52
C ARG A 391 5.33 16.70 -19.31
N ALA A 392 6.51 16.18 -18.92
CA ALA A 392 7.76 16.41 -19.62
C ALA A 392 7.75 15.82 -21.04
N LEU A 393 7.17 14.65 -21.24
CA LEU A 393 7.07 13.97 -22.54
C LEU A 393 6.18 14.78 -23.51
N GLU A 394 5.00 15.19 -23.09
CA GLU A 394 4.08 16.02 -23.91
C GLU A 394 4.65 17.41 -24.22
N ALA A 395 5.42 17.98 -23.29
CA ALA A 395 6.11 19.25 -23.51
C ALA A 395 7.32 19.12 -24.46
N THR A 396 7.92 17.93 -24.56
CA THR A 396 9.04 17.66 -25.45
C THR A 396 8.56 17.37 -26.86
N TRP A 397 7.46 16.63 -27.01
CA TRP A 397 6.88 16.31 -28.31
C TRP A 397 5.34 16.42 -28.28
N PRO A 398 4.75 17.51 -28.80
CA PRO A 398 3.31 17.77 -28.72
C PRO A 398 2.41 16.73 -29.43
N ALA A 399 2.94 15.93 -30.37
CA ALA A 399 2.24 14.83 -31.03
C ALA A 399 2.12 13.58 -30.15
N VAL A 400 2.65 13.60 -28.92
CA VAL A 400 2.43 12.56 -27.90
C VAL A 400 1.24 12.95 -27.04
N GLN A 401 0.32 12.00 -26.87
CA GLN A 401 -0.75 12.05 -25.90
C GLN A 401 -0.48 11.02 -24.80
N THR A 402 -0.45 11.45 -23.53
CA THR A 402 -0.31 10.52 -22.42
C THR A 402 -1.66 10.23 -21.79
N LEU A 403 -1.82 9.00 -21.29
CA LEU A 403 -3.00 8.50 -20.59
C LEU A 403 -2.58 7.98 -19.22
N GLY A 404 -3.42 8.11 -18.20
CA GLY A 404 -3.23 7.49 -16.89
C GLY A 404 -4.16 6.29 -16.74
N PHE A 405 -3.60 5.15 -16.39
CA PHE A 405 -4.36 3.93 -16.14
C PHE A 405 -3.69 3.12 -15.02
N ALA A 406 -4.47 2.32 -14.27
CA ALA A 406 -3.90 1.51 -13.19
C ALA A 406 -2.82 0.54 -13.75
N GLY A 407 -1.65 0.47 -13.09
CA GLY A 407 -0.44 -0.17 -13.62
C GLY A 407 -0.50 -1.67 -13.88
N PHE A 408 -1.55 -2.37 -13.40
CA PHE A 408 -1.81 -3.76 -13.77
C PHE A 408 -2.55 -3.88 -15.13
N PHE A 409 -2.88 -2.76 -15.77
CA PHE A 409 -3.52 -2.66 -17.09
C PHE A 409 -4.80 -3.49 -17.22
N GLY A 410 -5.60 -3.57 -16.15
CA GLY A 410 -6.85 -4.34 -16.16
C GLY A 410 -6.69 -5.86 -16.26
N LEU A 411 -5.47 -6.39 -16.11
CA LEU A 411 -5.16 -7.81 -16.15
C LEU A 411 -5.03 -8.38 -14.73
N PRO A 412 -6.06 -9.05 -14.17
CA PRO A 412 -6.00 -9.65 -12.83
C PRO A 412 -5.24 -10.98 -12.88
N VAL A 413 -3.92 -10.94 -13.07
CA VAL A 413 -3.11 -12.12 -13.33
C VAL A 413 -2.35 -12.62 -12.12
N ALA A 414 -2.14 -13.95 -12.08
CA ALA A 414 -1.08 -14.58 -11.31
C ALA A 414 0.08 -14.93 -12.26
N TYR A 415 1.26 -14.41 -11.95
CA TYR A 415 2.43 -14.60 -12.80
C TYR A 415 3.33 -15.74 -12.30
N THR A 416 3.79 -16.55 -13.24
CA THR A 416 4.75 -17.62 -12.99
C THR A 416 5.98 -17.46 -13.89
N PRO A 417 7.16 -17.14 -13.34
CA PRO A 417 8.41 -17.06 -14.10
C PRO A 417 8.77 -18.39 -14.77
N PHE A 418 9.46 -18.33 -15.90
CA PHE A 418 9.88 -19.51 -16.68
C PHE A 418 10.52 -20.59 -15.80
N ALA A 419 10.11 -21.84 -15.97
CA ALA A 419 10.68 -23.02 -15.30
C ALA A 419 10.68 -22.98 -13.76
N THR A 420 9.77 -22.21 -13.15
CA THR A 420 9.57 -22.19 -11.69
C THR A 420 8.14 -22.65 -11.34
N SER A 421 7.91 -22.93 -10.05
CA SER A 421 6.58 -23.11 -9.48
C SER A 421 6.12 -21.87 -8.69
N ALA A 422 6.92 -20.82 -8.67
CA ALA A 422 6.60 -19.60 -7.96
C ALA A 422 5.44 -18.87 -8.67
N ARG A 423 4.28 -18.84 -8.05
CA ARG A 423 3.08 -18.16 -8.54
C ARG A 423 2.82 -16.94 -7.65
N ARG A 424 2.83 -15.74 -8.22
CA ARG A 424 2.63 -14.50 -7.47
C ARG A 424 1.54 -13.63 -8.08
N PRO A 425 0.75 -12.91 -7.26
CA PRO A 425 -0.25 -11.97 -7.76
C PRO A 425 0.43 -10.74 -8.44
N GLN A 426 -0.14 -10.29 -9.55
CA GLN A 426 0.26 -9.10 -10.31
C GLN A 426 -0.96 -8.19 -10.53
N LEU A 427 -1.66 -7.83 -9.45
CA LEU A 427 -2.91 -7.07 -9.45
C LEU A 427 -3.04 -6.36 -8.09
N PRO A 428 -3.98 -5.40 -7.92
CA PRO A 428 -4.22 -4.79 -6.61
C PRO A 428 -4.47 -5.81 -5.52
N GLY A 429 -3.84 -5.66 -4.34
CA GLY A 429 -3.94 -6.60 -3.22
C GLY A 429 -5.35 -6.80 -2.64
N LEU A 430 -6.32 -6.01 -3.10
CA LEU A 430 -7.75 -6.13 -2.78
C LEU A 430 -8.45 -7.25 -3.57
N LEU A 431 -7.83 -7.77 -4.63
CA LEU A 431 -8.43 -8.69 -5.59
C LEU A 431 -7.71 -10.04 -5.61
N ALA A 432 -8.44 -11.09 -5.94
CA ALA A 432 -7.87 -12.41 -6.24
C ALA A 432 -7.50 -12.52 -7.73
N PRO A 433 -6.39 -13.19 -8.08
CA PRO A 433 -6.06 -13.46 -9.48
C PRO A 433 -7.11 -14.37 -10.15
N ALA A 434 -7.49 -13.99 -11.38
CA ALA A 434 -8.46 -14.75 -12.18
C ALA A 434 -7.83 -15.40 -13.43
N ILE A 435 -6.60 -15.02 -13.80
CA ILE A 435 -5.95 -15.41 -15.05
C ILE A 435 -4.50 -15.79 -14.73
N ASP A 436 -3.98 -16.83 -15.37
CA ASP A 436 -2.57 -17.19 -15.26
C ASP A 436 -1.74 -16.54 -16.39
N LEU A 437 -0.60 -15.97 -16.03
CA LEU A 437 0.39 -15.39 -16.94
C LEU A 437 1.71 -16.15 -16.71
N VAL A 438 2.18 -16.87 -17.72
CA VAL A 438 3.33 -17.78 -17.61
C VAL A 438 4.38 -17.43 -18.64
N ASP A 439 5.64 -17.36 -18.21
CA ASP A 439 6.75 -17.17 -19.13
C ASP A 439 6.97 -18.40 -20.02
N ARG A 440 7.16 -18.14 -21.32
CA ARG A 440 7.50 -19.13 -22.34
C ARG A 440 8.68 -18.63 -23.18
N ILE A 441 9.50 -19.58 -23.63
CA ILE A 441 10.50 -19.29 -24.66
C ILE A 441 9.78 -19.29 -26.01
N VAL A 442 9.76 -18.13 -26.69
CA VAL A 442 9.11 -17.95 -28.00
C VAL A 442 10.18 -17.64 -29.05
N PRO A 443 10.82 -18.68 -29.68
CA PRO A 443 11.79 -18.48 -30.73
C PRO A 443 11.12 -17.89 -31.98
N PRO A 444 11.85 -17.26 -32.88
CA PRO A 444 11.38 -16.89 -34.22
C PRO A 444 10.78 -18.11 -34.95
N ALA A 445 9.75 -17.89 -35.76
CA ALA A 445 8.92 -18.95 -36.36
C ALA A 445 9.70 -20.06 -37.09
N ALA A 446 10.90 -19.76 -37.61
CA ALA A 446 11.76 -20.72 -38.32
C ALA A 446 12.59 -21.67 -37.43
N ALA A 447 12.60 -21.43 -36.08
CA ALA A 447 13.48 -22.14 -35.13
C ALA A 447 12.72 -22.88 -34.01
N ARG A 448 11.45 -23.18 -34.19
CA ARG A 448 10.61 -23.80 -33.13
C ARG A 448 10.86 -25.30 -33.03
N THR A 449 11.53 -25.76 -31.96
CA THR A 449 11.45 -27.13 -31.51
C THR A 449 10.98 -27.20 -30.05
N PRO A 450 9.88 -27.91 -29.73
CA PRO A 450 9.43 -28.13 -28.34
C PRO A 450 10.52 -28.71 -27.43
N ALA A 451 11.45 -29.46 -28.00
CA ALA A 451 12.60 -30.05 -27.30
C ALA A 451 13.52 -28.99 -26.68
N ASP A 452 13.71 -27.82 -27.33
CA ASP A 452 14.58 -26.77 -26.82
C ASP A 452 14.01 -26.13 -25.55
N GLU A 453 12.69 -25.90 -25.47
CA GLU A 453 12.05 -25.35 -24.29
C GLU A 453 12.15 -26.29 -23.09
N MET A 454 11.96 -27.60 -23.29
CA MET A 454 12.11 -28.63 -22.26
C MET A 454 13.55 -28.70 -21.73
N LEU A 455 14.55 -28.67 -22.62
CA LEU A 455 15.96 -28.64 -22.22
C LEU A 455 16.33 -27.39 -21.43
N GLN A 456 15.86 -26.22 -21.85
CA GLN A 456 16.10 -24.96 -21.11
C GLN A 456 15.39 -24.93 -19.77
N ASN A 457 14.19 -25.53 -19.67
CA ASN A 457 13.45 -25.70 -18.42
C ASN A 457 14.28 -26.54 -17.42
N ALA A 458 14.74 -27.72 -17.83
CA ALA A 458 15.56 -28.58 -16.99
C ALA A 458 16.89 -27.92 -16.60
N ALA A 459 17.57 -27.29 -17.57
CA ALA A 459 18.83 -26.60 -17.34
C ALA A 459 18.69 -25.41 -16.35
N ARG A 460 17.61 -24.64 -16.46
CA ARG A 460 17.35 -23.53 -15.52
C ARG A 460 17.06 -24.04 -14.12
N ARG A 461 16.19 -25.05 -13.98
CA ARG A 461 15.91 -25.69 -12.67
C ARG A 461 17.17 -26.18 -11.98
N THR A 462 18.05 -26.85 -12.74
CA THR A 462 19.35 -27.31 -12.22
C THR A 462 20.21 -26.14 -11.73
N ARG A 463 20.29 -25.05 -12.50
CA ARG A 463 21.06 -23.86 -12.09
C ARG A 463 20.50 -23.18 -10.85
N LEU A 464 19.19 -23.06 -10.75
CA LEU A 464 18.54 -22.49 -9.56
C LEU A 464 18.80 -23.38 -8.34
N ALA A 465 18.63 -24.71 -8.46
CA ALA A 465 18.94 -25.64 -7.38
C ALA A 465 20.42 -25.62 -6.97
N MET A 466 21.34 -25.46 -7.92
CA MET A 466 22.77 -25.30 -7.62
C MET A 466 23.04 -23.97 -6.89
N SER A 467 22.38 -22.87 -7.31
CA SER A 467 22.47 -21.57 -6.64
C SER A 467 21.98 -21.65 -5.20
N ASP A 468 20.85 -22.34 -4.96
CA ASP A 468 20.29 -22.51 -3.61
C ASP A 468 21.21 -23.34 -2.72
N ARG A 469 21.75 -24.44 -3.26
CA ARG A 469 22.74 -25.27 -2.54
C ARG A 469 24.01 -24.48 -2.21
N TRP A 470 24.49 -23.64 -3.13
CA TRP A 470 25.63 -22.75 -2.92
C TRP A 470 25.35 -21.73 -1.84
N ALA A 471 24.16 -21.11 -1.87
CA ALA A 471 23.71 -20.17 -0.87
C ALA A 471 23.58 -20.84 0.53
N ALA A 472 23.04 -22.05 0.60
CA ALA A 472 22.95 -22.83 1.83
C ALA A 472 24.35 -23.16 2.38
N ALA A 473 25.27 -23.66 1.54
CA ALA A 473 26.65 -23.94 1.94
C ALA A 473 27.39 -22.70 2.46
N SER A 474 27.17 -21.52 1.85
CA SER A 474 27.79 -20.27 2.27
C SER A 474 27.24 -19.72 3.59
N ARG A 475 26.02 -20.11 4.00
CA ARG A 475 25.38 -19.70 5.24
C ARG A 475 25.62 -20.66 6.40
N TRP A 476 26.04 -21.87 6.11
CA TRP A 476 26.24 -22.90 7.15
C TRP A 476 27.39 -22.54 8.06
N PRO A 477 27.17 -22.32 9.37
CA PRO A 477 28.22 -21.84 10.29
C PRO A 477 29.43 -22.78 10.37
N GLY A 478 29.20 -24.08 10.28
CA GLY A 478 30.28 -25.09 10.30
C GLY A 478 31.19 -25.08 9.08
N ALA A 479 30.74 -24.54 7.95
CA ALA A 479 31.52 -24.43 6.72
C ALA A 479 32.09 -23.02 6.48
N ALA A 480 31.79 -22.03 7.29
CA ALA A 480 32.10 -20.62 7.02
C ALA A 480 33.59 -20.38 6.70
N PHE A 481 34.51 -20.96 7.46
CA PHE A 481 35.95 -20.80 7.22
C PHE A 481 36.40 -21.57 5.97
N SER A 482 36.01 -22.85 5.85
CA SER A 482 36.37 -23.69 4.71
C SER A 482 35.79 -23.13 3.41
N PHE A 483 34.60 -22.53 3.46
CA PHE A 483 33.96 -21.87 2.33
C PHE A 483 34.76 -20.62 1.87
N VAL A 484 35.20 -19.78 2.82
CA VAL A 484 36.04 -18.60 2.51
C VAL A 484 37.37 -19.03 1.90
N GLU A 485 38.02 -20.04 2.44
CA GLU A 485 39.28 -20.60 1.91
C GLU A 485 39.12 -21.16 0.49
N ALA A 486 38.08 -21.95 0.27
CA ALA A 486 37.88 -22.61 -1.04
C ALA A 486 37.30 -21.66 -2.12
N ALA A 487 36.43 -20.73 -1.74
CA ALA A 487 35.65 -19.91 -2.70
C ALA A 487 36.04 -18.43 -2.68
N GLY A 488 36.82 -17.95 -1.70
CA GLY A 488 37.13 -16.53 -1.51
C GLY A 488 37.74 -15.85 -2.73
N LEU A 489 38.66 -16.54 -3.42
CA LEU A 489 39.25 -15.99 -4.65
C LEU A 489 38.23 -15.81 -5.80
N GLY A 490 37.17 -16.65 -5.87
CA GLY A 490 36.07 -16.51 -6.83
C GLY A 490 35.24 -15.24 -6.63
N TYR A 491 35.20 -14.71 -5.39
CA TYR A 491 34.51 -13.48 -5.07
C TYR A 491 35.25 -12.21 -5.52
N LEU A 492 36.53 -12.28 -5.91
CA LEU A 492 37.27 -11.17 -6.53
C LEU A 492 36.59 -10.70 -7.83
N GLY A 493 36.01 -11.63 -8.60
CA GLY A 493 35.21 -11.31 -9.78
C GLY A 493 33.95 -10.52 -9.42
N LYS A 494 33.28 -10.86 -8.34
CA LYS A 494 32.10 -10.14 -7.83
C LYS A 494 32.46 -8.76 -7.30
N LEU A 495 33.59 -8.65 -6.60
CA LEU A 495 34.13 -7.36 -6.14
C LEU A 495 34.47 -6.44 -7.33
N GLY A 496 35.15 -6.97 -8.38
CA GLY A 496 35.42 -6.24 -9.62
C GLY A 496 34.15 -5.80 -10.35
N HIS A 497 33.07 -6.58 -10.25
CA HIS A 497 31.78 -6.23 -10.78
C HIS A 497 31.12 -5.07 -10.02
N TRP A 498 31.17 -5.08 -8.69
CA TRP A 498 30.67 -3.99 -7.83
C TRP A 498 31.43 -2.67 -8.03
N LEU A 499 32.71 -2.75 -8.38
CA LEU A 499 33.56 -1.57 -8.61
C LEU A 499 33.32 -0.92 -9.99
N ARG A 500 32.55 -1.55 -10.90
CA ARG A 500 32.21 -0.97 -12.20
C ARG A 500 31.09 0.03 -12.08
N PRO A 501 31.33 1.33 -12.31
CA PRO A 501 30.25 2.32 -12.34
C PRO A 501 29.27 2.04 -13.48
N GLY A 502 27.99 2.06 -13.20
CA GLY A 502 26.93 1.97 -14.19
C GLY A 502 26.39 0.56 -14.50
N HIS A 503 26.81 -0.48 -13.78
CA HIS A 503 26.20 -1.79 -13.91
C HIS A 503 24.78 -1.77 -13.33
N GLN A 504 23.79 -2.21 -14.13
CA GLN A 504 22.39 -2.33 -13.72
C GLN A 504 22.14 -3.76 -13.24
N ASP A 505 22.40 -4.04 -11.96
CA ASP A 505 21.87 -5.25 -11.34
C ASP A 505 20.44 -4.95 -10.87
N ARG A 506 19.45 -5.56 -11.51
CA ARG A 506 18.08 -5.57 -10.97
C ARG A 506 18.07 -6.38 -9.68
N ALA A 507 17.59 -5.81 -8.60
CA ALA A 507 17.49 -6.49 -7.30
C ALA A 507 16.64 -7.77 -7.40
N ARG A 508 15.69 -7.81 -8.34
CA ARG A 508 14.87 -8.97 -8.67
C ARG A 508 15.04 -9.30 -10.15
N ASP A 509 15.63 -10.44 -10.46
CA ASP A 509 15.80 -10.97 -11.80
C ASP A 509 14.96 -12.24 -11.96
N ASP A 510 13.73 -12.09 -12.46
CA ASP A 510 12.82 -13.20 -12.73
C ASP A 510 13.38 -14.19 -13.76
N LEU A 511 14.38 -13.76 -14.54
CA LEU A 511 15.08 -14.58 -15.51
C LEU A 511 16.45 -15.10 -15.00
N ALA A 512 16.72 -14.99 -13.69
CA ALA A 512 17.92 -15.56 -13.07
C ALA A 512 18.08 -17.05 -13.46
N GLY A 513 19.32 -17.44 -13.77
CA GLY A 513 19.63 -18.80 -14.24
C GLY A 513 19.30 -19.09 -15.71
N LEU A 514 18.58 -18.21 -16.41
CA LEU A 514 18.37 -18.31 -17.86
C LEU A 514 19.55 -17.68 -18.61
N PRO A 515 20.17 -18.38 -19.61
CA PRO A 515 21.26 -17.82 -20.41
C PRO A 515 20.84 -16.53 -21.14
N ARG A 516 21.78 -15.57 -21.25
CA ARG A 516 21.51 -14.25 -21.85
C ARG A 516 20.85 -14.31 -23.24
N ARG A 517 21.21 -15.30 -24.06
CA ARG A 517 20.64 -15.49 -25.41
C ARG A 517 19.14 -15.82 -25.43
N TYR A 518 18.60 -16.42 -24.35
CA TYR A 518 17.19 -16.78 -24.26
C TYR A 518 16.33 -15.70 -23.56
N ARG A 519 16.95 -14.77 -22.84
CA ARG A 519 16.23 -13.73 -22.10
C ARG A 519 15.35 -12.84 -22.99
N PRO A 520 15.83 -12.36 -24.17
CA PRO A 520 15.00 -11.53 -25.05
C PRO A 520 13.79 -12.23 -25.65
N ILE A 521 13.83 -13.56 -25.76
CA ILE A 521 12.75 -14.37 -26.33
C ILE A 521 11.91 -15.09 -25.26
N CYS A 522 12.20 -14.88 -23.97
CA CYS A 522 11.38 -15.32 -22.86
C CYS A 522 10.28 -14.27 -22.59
N ARG A 523 9.04 -14.65 -22.82
CA ARG A 523 7.90 -13.73 -22.85
C ARG A 523 6.74 -14.23 -22.01
N PRO A 524 6.07 -13.35 -21.23
CA PRO A 524 4.87 -13.71 -20.49
C PRO A 524 3.71 -13.95 -21.45
N GLN A 525 3.00 -15.06 -21.30
CA GLN A 525 1.85 -15.44 -22.12
C GLN A 525 0.64 -15.73 -21.24
N LEU A 526 -0.54 -15.21 -21.65
CA LEU A 526 -1.81 -15.53 -21.00
C LEU A 526 -2.15 -17.01 -21.25
N ALA A 527 -2.38 -17.73 -20.16
CA ALA A 527 -2.72 -19.15 -20.15
C ALA A 527 -4.20 -19.37 -19.77
N GLY A 528 -4.79 -20.45 -20.26
CA GLY A 528 -6.13 -20.90 -19.83
C GLY A 528 -7.30 -20.10 -20.40
N LEU A 529 -7.08 -19.13 -21.31
CA LEU A 529 -8.12 -18.37 -21.97
C LEU A 529 -8.39 -18.89 -23.38
N ASP A 530 -9.66 -19.15 -23.72
CA ASP A 530 -10.08 -19.41 -25.08
C ASP A 530 -10.12 -18.11 -25.92
N ALA A 531 -10.46 -18.22 -27.20
CA ALA A 531 -10.46 -17.09 -28.13
C ALA A 531 -11.48 -16.00 -27.73
N ASP A 532 -12.68 -16.41 -27.32
CA ASP A 532 -13.75 -15.49 -26.96
C ASP A 532 -13.44 -14.74 -25.66
N ALA A 533 -12.90 -15.44 -24.66
CA ALA A 533 -12.45 -14.83 -23.40
C ALA A 533 -11.30 -13.83 -23.61
N ARG A 534 -10.37 -14.10 -24.56
CA ARG A 534 -9.32 -13.15 -24.94
C ARG A 534 -9.88 -11.89 -25.58
N VAL A 535 -10.84 -12.02 -26.49
CA VAL A 535 -11.52 -10.88 -27.12
C VAL A 535 -12.29 -10.06 -26.08
N ALA A 536 -13.07 -10.71 -25.21
CA ALA A 536 -13.82 -10.05 -24.16
C ALA A 536 -12.90 -9.31 -23.16
N LEU A 537 -11.75 -9.90 -22.80
CA LEU A 537 -10.75 -9.26 -21.96
C LEU A 537 -10.15 -8.01 -22.64
N ALA A 538 -9.77 -8.14 -23.92
CA ALA A 538 -9.21 -7.03 -24.70
C ALA A 538 -10.22 -5.88 -24.85
N ALA A 539 -11.49 -6.17 -25.15
CA ALA A 539 -12.55 -5.18 -25.25
C ALA A 539 -12.76 -4.42 -23.95
N ARG A 540 -12.88 -5.15 -22.83
CA ARG A 540 -13.04 -4.57 -21.50
C ARG A 540 -11.89 -3.62 -21.13
N VAL A 541 -10.64 -4.03 -21.43
CA VAL A 541 -9.46 -3.20 -21.13
C VAL A 541 -9.43 -1.95 -21.99
N LEU A 542 -9.69 -2.06 -23.31
CA LEU A 542 -9.73 -0.90 -24.21
C LEU A 542 -10.85 0.08 -23.81
N HIS A 543 -12.03 -0.42 -23.43
CA HIS A 543 -13.13 0.37 -22.90
C HIS A 543 -12.73 1.15 -21.63
N ALA A 544 -12.20 0.44 -20.65
CA ALA A 544 -11.76 1.04 -19.38
C ALA A 544 -10.61 2.06 -19.55
N MET A 545 -9.81 1.93 -20.62
CA MET A 545 -8.75 2.90 -20.98
C MET A 545 -9.26 4.07 -21.81
N GLY A 546 -10.50 4.05 -22.31
CA GLY A 546 -11.02 5.01 -23.27
C GLY A 546 -10.36 4.92 -24.65
N LEU A 547 -9.77 3.77 -25.02
CA LEU A 547 -9.05 3.53 -26.26
C LEU A 547 -9.85 2.72 -27.30
N GLU A 548 -11.17 2.80 -27.26
CA GLU A 548 -12.04 2.15 -28.27
C GLU A 548 -12.05 2.90 -29.62
N ARG A 549 -11.67 4.19 -29.60
CA ARG A 549 -11.72 5.08 -30.76
C ARG A 549 -10.41 5.88 -30.85
N ALA A 550 -10.04 6.27 -32.06
CA ALA A 550 -8.91 7.17 -32.32
C ALA A 550 -7.55 6.68 -31.74
N LEU A 551 -7.20 5.43 -32.03
CA LEU A 551 -5.90 4.85 -31.70
C LEU A 551 -4.77 5.45 -32.58
N ALA A 552 -3.67 5.85 -31.93
CA ALA A 552 -2.44 6.28 -32.62
C ALA A 552 -1.73 5.09 -33.28
N PRO A 553 -0.89 5.34 -34.30
CA PRO A 553 -0.07 4.28 -34.90
C PRO A 553 0.89 3.59 -33.95
N LEU A 554 1.30 4.24 -32.85
CA LEU A 554 2.11 3.64 -31.78
C LEU A 554 1.45 3.88 -30.43
N VAL A 555 1.10 2.80 -29.73
CA VAL A 555 0.52 2.86 -28.37
C VAL A 555 1.48 2.20 -27.39
N LEU A 556 2.02 3.00 -26.46
CA LEU A 556 2.88 2.49 -25.40
C LEU A 556 2.05 2.11 -24.16
N LEU A 557 2.34 0.95 -23.59
CA LEU A 557 1.86 0.51 -22.29
C LEU A 557 3.03 0.59 -21.32
N VAL A 558 3.11 1.67 -20.55
CA VAL A 558 4.26 1.97 -19.69
C VAL A 558 3.96 1.59 -18.25
N GLY A 559 4.34 0.37 -17.87
CA GLY A 559 4.39 -0.05 -16.47
C GLY A 559 5.46 0.73 -15.71
N HIS A 560 5.48 0.65 -14.39
CA HIS A 560 6.60 1.21 -13.63
C HIS A 560 7.15 0.20 -12.62
N GLY A 561 8.39 0.45 -12.21
CA GLY A 561 9.08 -0.27 -11.17
C GLY A 561 10.23 0.58 -10.63
N SER A 562 10.68 0.26 -9.43
CA SER A 562 11.80 0.93 -8.78
C SER A 562 13.09 0.12 -8.90
N GLN A 563 14.21 0.72 -8.50
CA GLN A 563 15.48 0.05 -8.39
C GLN A 563 16.16 0.46 -7.08
N SER A 564 16.41 -0.49 -6.20
CA SER A 564 17.20 -0.26 -5.00
C SER A 564 17.91 -1.54 -4.57
N ALA A 565 19.18 -1.42 -4.20
CA ALA A 565 19.97 -2.50 -3.62
C ALA A 565 19.79 -2.53 -2.11
N ASN A 566 19.84 -3.75 -1.51
CA ASN A 566 19.79 -3.97 -0.07
C ASN A 566 18.65 -3.20 0.64
N ASN A 567 17.44 -3.31 0.09
CA ASN A 567 16.25 -2.68 0.65
C ASN A 567 15.20 -3.74 0.97
N ALA A 568 14.95 -4.01 2.24
CA ALA A 568 13.94 -4.96 2.67
C ALA A 568 12.54 -4.60 2.15
N HIS A 569 12.22 -3.30 2.07
CA HIS A 569 10.93 -2.79 1.57
C HIS A 569 10.97 -2.38 0.08
N ALA A 570 11.84 -2.97 -0.75
CA ALA A 570 11.91 -2.62 -2.17
C ALA A 570 10.56 -2.75 -2.89
N ALA A 571 9.77 -3.78 -2.57
CA ALA A 571 8.44 -3.98 -3.15
C ALA A 571 7.46 -2.81 -2.90
N ALA A 572 7.58 -2.12 -1.77
CA ALA A 572 6.76 -0.94 -1.45
C ALA A 572 7.07 0.28 -2.33
N LEU A 573 8.21 0.28 -3.04
CA LEU A 573 8.59 1.30 -4.03
C LEU A 573 8.17 0.90 -5.46
N ASP A 574 7.81 -0.36 -5.70
CA ASP A 574 7.29 -0.84 -6.98
C ASP A 574 5.81 -0.47 -7.18
N CYS A 575 5.12 -1.08 -8.11
CA CYS A 575 3.75 -0.73 -8.42
C CYS A 575 2.76 -1.26 -7.38
N GLY A 576 2.05 -0.38 -6.67
CA GLY A 576 1.00 -0.76 -5.71
C GLY A 576 -0.18 -1.49 -6.37
N ALA A 577 -0.51 -1.14 -7.62
CA ALA A 577 -1.54 -1.82 -8.41
C ALA A 577 -1.10 -3.20 -8.94
N CYS A 578 0.19 -3.57 -8.80
CA CYS A 578 0.75 -4.86 -9.21
C CYS A 578 1.21 -5.71 -7.99
N CYS A 579 0.63 -5.49 -6.82
CA CYS A 579 0.99 -6.18 -5.57
C CYS A 579 2.47 -6.05 -5.20
N GLY A 580 3.04 -4.82 -5.30
CA GLY A 580 4.45 -4.57 -5.00
C GLY A 580 5.42 -5.23 -5.98
N GLN A 581 5.00 -5.41 -7.21
CA GLN A 581 5.83 -5.91 -8.32
C GLN A 581 5.95 -4.84 -9.40
N THR A 582 6.88 -5.04 -10.35
CA THR A 582 6.96 -4.15 -11.52
C THR A 582 5.78 -4.37 -12.45
N GLY A 583 5.31 -3.32 -13.14
CA GLY A 583 4.22 -3.41 -14.13
C GLY A 583 4.64 -3.99 -15.48
N GLU A 584 5.89 -4.47 -15.63
CA GLU A 584 6.46 -5.00 -16.89
C GLU A 584 5.64 -6.16 -17.46
N VAL A 585 5.40 -7.18 -16.64
CA VAL A 585 4.73 -8.42 -17.09
C VAL A 585 3.31 -8.17 -17.55
N ASN A 586 2.56 -7.29 -16.87
CA ASN A 586 1.21 -6.91 -17.26
C ASN A 586 1.21 -6.13 -18.58
N ALA A 587 2.11 -5.16 -18.74
CA ALA A 587 2.27 -4.37 -19.96
C ALA A 587 2.61 -5.28 -21.17
N ARG A 588 3.55 -6.24 -20.99
CA ARG A 588 3.93 -7.20 -22.02
C ARG A 588 2.79 -8.17 -22.37
N GLY A 589 2.10 -8.70 -21.35
CA GLY A 589 0.94 -9.57 -21.56
C GLY A 589 -0.19 -8.88 -22.33
N LEU A 590 -0.50 -7.63 -21.98
CA LEU A 590 -1.52 -6.85 -22.68
C LEU A 590 -1.09 -6.47 -24.10
N ALA A 591 0.16 -6.04 -24.30
CA ALA A 591 0.66 -5.72 -25.64
C ALA A 591 0.57 -6.93 -26.59
N GLN A 592 0.91 -8.12 -26.12
CA GLN A 592 0.76 -9.36 -26.89
C GLN A 592 -0.70 -9.68 -27.21
N LEU A 593 -1.61 -9.51 -26.23
CA LEU A 593 -3.05 -9.72 -26.43
C LEU A 593 -3.63 -8.81 -27.52
N LEU A 594 -3.34 -7.50 -27.43
CA LEU A 594 -3.89 -6.48 -28.35
C LEU A 594 -3.23 -6.51 -29.74
N ASN A 595 -2.04 -7.08 -29.87
CA ASN A 595 -1.38 -7.27 -31.17
C ASN A 595 -1.75 -8.61 -31.85
N ALA A 596 -2.43 -9.52 -31.15
CA ALA A 596 -2.80 -10.82 -31.69
C ALA A 596 -3.84 -10.68 -32.82
N PRO A 597 -3.58 -11.23 -34.03
CA PRO A 597 -4.50 -11.07 -35.17
C PRO A 597 -5.89 -11.61 -34.91
N GLU A 598 -6.00 -12.77 -34.23
CA GLU A 598 -7.28 -13.38 -33.84
C GLU A 598 -8.09 -12.50 -32.90
N VAL A 599 -7.43 -11.81 -31.95
CA VAL A 599 -8.09 -10.88 -31.02
C VAL A 599 -8.57 -9.64 -31.76
N ARG A 600 -7.78 -9.09 -32.69
CA ARG A 600 -8.20 -7.94 -33.52
C ARG A 600 -9.39 -8.25 -34.41
N MET A 601 -9.46 -9.46 -34.97
CA MET A 601 -10.63 -9.89 -35.73
C MET A 601 -11.88 -9.95 -34.84
N GLY A 602 -11.76 -10.51 -33.64
CA GLY A 602 -12.86 -10.59 -32.67
C GLY A 602 -13.31 -9.20 -32.18
N LEU A 603 -12.36 -8.30 -31.89
CA LEU A 603 -12.65 -6.91 -31.51
C LEU A 603 -13.43 -6.17 -32.60
N ARG A 604 -13.03 -6.36 -33.88
CA ARG A 604 -13.75 -5.75 -35.03
C ARG A 604 -15.18 -6.28 -35.13
N ALA A 605 -15.40 -7.57 -34.87
CA ALA A 605 -16.74 -8.16 -34.82
C ALA A 605 -17.56 -7.60 -33.62
N ALA A 606 -16.92 -7.21 -32.54
CA ALA A 606 -17.52 -6.55 -31.37
C ALA A 606 -17.67 -5.02 -31.54
N GLY A 607 -17.33 -4.46 -32.70
CA GLY A 607 -17.47 -3.02 -33.00
C GLY A 607 -16.26 -2.16 -32.62
N ILE A 608 -15.19 -2.76 -32.12
CA ILE A 608 -13.94 -2.04 -31.76
C ILE A 608 -12.92 -2.25 -32.88
N VAL A 609 -12.60 -1.19 -33.60
CA VAL A 609 -11.66 -1.25 -34.72
C VAL A 609 -10.28 -0.77 -34.31
N VAL A 610 -9.33 -1.70 -34.18
CA VAL A 610 -7.91 -1.38 -34.04
C VAL A 610 -7.35 -1.22 -35.46
N PRO A 611 -6.83 -0.02 -35.84
CA PRO A 611 -6.23 0.19 -37.17
C PRO A 611 -5.06 -0.78 -37.42
N ASP A 612 -4.89 -1.17 -38.69
CA ASP A 612 -3.89 -2.19 -39.07
C ASP A 612 -2.45 -1.70 -38.83
N ASP A 613 -2.23 -0.38 -38.87
CA ASP A 613 -0.93 0.26 -38.62
C ASP A 613 -0.69 0.57 -37.11
N THR A 614 -1.69 0.40 -36.26
CA THR A 614 -1.53 0.56 -34.80
C THR A 614 -0.77 -0.62 -34.22
N VAL A 615 0.29 -0.34 -33.44
CA VAL A 615 1.07 -1.35 -32.73
C VAL A 615 1.16 -0.99 -31.25
N PHE A 616 0.85 -1.95 -30.36
CA PHE A 616 1.02 -1.82 -28.93
C PHE A 616 2.41 -2.27 -28.51
N VAL A 617 3.12 -1.44 -27.73
CA VAL A 617 4.50 -1.68 -27.27
C VAL A 617 4.53 -1.62 -25.75
N ALA A 618 5.03 -2.66 -25.12
CA ALA A 618 5.26 -2.67 -23.67
C ALA A 618 6.54 -1.90 -23.33
N ALA A 619 6.48 -1.11 -22.26
CA ALA A 619 7.63 -0.40 -21.70
C ALA A 619 7.57 -0.38 -20.17
N LEU A 620 8.70 -0.08 -19.53
CA LEU A 620 8.84 0.11 -18.09
C LEU A 620 9.49 1.44 -17.78
N HIS A 621 8.87 2.24 -16.93
CA HIS A 621 9.47 3.41 -16.31
C HIS A 621 10.18 2.99 -15.01
N ASN A 622 11.51 3.09 -14.97
CA ASN A 622 12.30 2.96 -13.75
C ASN A 622 12.18 4.26 -12.94
N THR A 623 11.37 4.24 -11.87
CA THR A 623 11.06 5.44 -11.08
C THR A 623 12.25 5.97 -10.28
N THR A 624 13.31 5.17 -10.09
CA THR A 624 14.52 5.59 -9.38
C THR A 624 15.47 6.37 -10.27
N THR A 625 15.66 5.93 -11.53
CA THR A 625 16.58 6.54 -12.48
C THR A 625 15.89 7.39 -13.55
N ASP A 626 14.57 7.40 -13.61
CA ASP A 626 13.73 8.00 -14.65
C ASP A 626 14.19 7.57 -16.06
N GLU A 627 14.34 6.26 -16.26
CA GLU A 627 14.60 5.65 -17.56
C GLU A 627 13.37 4.92 -18.05
N ILE A 628 13.15 4.90 -19.37
CA ILE A 628 12.12 4.09 -20.02
C ILE A 628 12.79 3.02 -20.86
N GLU A 629 12.48 1.76 -20.56
CA GLU A 629 12.92 0.58 -21.31
C GLU A 629 11.75 -0.03 -22.09
N GLY A 630 11.93 -0.26 -23.40
CA GLY A 630 10.93 -0.96 -24.24
C GLY A 630 11.23 -2.45 -24.32
N PHE A 631 10.17 -3.26 -24.40
CA PHE A 631 10.24 -4.73 -24.45
C PHE A 631 9.70 -5.29 -25.78
N ASP A 632 10.16 -6.49 -26.13
CA ASP A 632 9.71 -7.26 -27.29
C ASP A 632 9.83 -6.48 -28.63
N LEU A 633 10.81 -5.57 -28.70
CA LEU A 633 11.04 -4.67 -29.85
C LEU A 633 11.46 -5.41 -31.13
N ASP A 634 11.95 -6.63 -31.02
CA ASP A 634 12.27 -7.52 -32.13
C ASP A 634 11.03 -7.97 -32.91
N LEU A 635 9.84 -7.95 -32.25
CA LEU A 635 8.57 -8.28 -32.88
C LEU A 635 7.95 -7.13 -33.69
N LEU A 636 8.48 -5.90 -33.55
CA LEU A 636 7.90 -4.73 -34.19
C LEU A 636 8.01 -4.80 -35.73
N PRO A 637 6.91 -4.54 -36.46
CA PRO A 637 6.96 -4.28 -37.88
C PRO A 637 7.91 -3.10 -38.21
N PRO A 638 8.48 -3.05 -39.43
CA PRO A 638 9.45 -2.01 -39.80
C PRO A 638 8.97 -0.57 -39.54
N ALA A 639 7.71 -0.25 -39.85
CA ALA A 639 7.12 1.07 -39.62
C ALA A 639 7.04 1.43 -38.14
N ALA A 640 6.58 0.52 -37.27
CA ALA A 640 6.52 0.73 -35.83
C ALA A 640 7.93 0.84 -35.21
N ARG A 641 8.89 0.06 -35.71
CA ARG A 641 10.29 0.15 -35.30
C ARG A 641 10.90 1.52 -35.65
N ALA A 642 10.61 2.07 -36.83
CA ALA A 642 11.07 3.40 -37.19
C ALA A 642 10.47 4.48 -36.26
N ARG A 643 9.15 4.41 -35.96
CA ARG A 643 8.50 5.32 -34.97
C ARG A 643 9.11 5.20 -33.57
N TRP A 644 9.39 3.98 -33.13
CA TRP A 644 10.07 3.75 -31.83
C TRP A 644 11.46 4.43 -31.83
N GLN A 645 12.22 4.29 -32.90
CA GLN A 645 13.54 4.96 -33.02
C GLN A 645 13.44 6.48 -32.99
N GLN A 646 12.40 7.08 -33.57
CA GLN A 646 12.13 8.52 -33.48
C GLN A 646 11.72 8.96 -32.09
N LEU A 647 10.99 8.12 -31.35
CA LEU A 647 10.55 8.40 -30.00
C LEU A 647 11.70 8.31 -28.95
N GLN A 648 12.69 7.44 -29.16
CA GLN A 648 13.78 7.23 -28.20
C GLN A 648 14.49 8.53 -27.74
N PRO A 649 14.96 9.43 -28.63
CA PRO A 649 15.59 10.68 -28.20
C PRO A 649 14.62 11.60 -27.42
N VAL A 650 13.33 11.57 -27.73
CA VAL A 650 12.29 12.31 -27.02
C VAL A 650 12.13 11.79 -25.59
N LEU A 651 12.11 10.47 -25.42
CA LEU A 651 12.06 9.82 -24.10
C LEU A 651 13.29 10.20 -23.27
N VAL A 652 14.50 10.14 -23.86
CA VAL A 652 15.74 10.51 -23.17
C VAL A 652 15.68 11.96 -22.68
N GLN A 653 15.21 12.89 -23.53
CA GLN A 653 15.09 14.30 -23.17
C GLN A 653 14.03 14.56 -22.09
N ALA A 654 12.88 13.91 -22.18
CA ALA A 654 11.83 14.02 -21.16
C ALA A 654 12.30 13.47 -19.81
N CYS A 655 12.95 12.32 -19.81
CA CYS A 655 13.54 11.69 -18.64
C CYS A 655 14.63 12.56 -18.00
N ASP A 656 15.47 13.22 -18.78
CA ASP A 656 16.48 14.16 -18.26
C ASP A 656 15.86 15.37 -17.55
N ARG A 657 14.77 15.92 -18.10
CA ARG A 657 14.03 17.02 -17.44
C ARG A 657 13.51 16.59 -16.07
N VAL A 658 12.95 15.38 -15.95
CA VAL A 658 12.45 14.86 -14.67
C VAL A 658 13.59 14.65 -13.69
N ARG A 659 14.68 14.03 -14.09
CA ARG A 659 15.89 13.85 -13.25
C ARG A 659 16.39 15.16 -12.68
N ARG A 660 16.48 16.22 -13.51
CA ARG A 660 16.91 17.56 -13.07
C ARG A 660 15.94 18.16 -12.05
N THR A 661 14.63 17.99 -12.24
CA THR A 661 13.62 18.46 -11.29
C THR A 661 13.74 17.75 -9.94
N ARG A 662 14.04 16.45 -9.94
CA ARG A 662 14.15 15.63 -8.71
C ARG A 662 15.52 15.75 -8.03
N ALA A 663 16.57 16.12 -8.75
CA ALA A 663 17.95 16.13 -8.27
C ALA A 663 18.12 16.89 -6.93
N PRO A 664 17.57 18.11 -6.72
CA PRO A 664 17.73 18.83 -5.45
C PRO A 664 17.15 18.07 -4.26
N GLY A 665 15.99 17.43 -4.42
CA GLY A 665 15.37 16.61 -3.38
C GLY A 665 16.17 15.35 -3.01
N LEU A 666 17.12 14.97 -3.86
CA LEU A 666 18.06 13.87 -3.65
C LEU A 666 19.48 14.35 -3.27
N ALA A 667 19.65 15.64 -2.96
CA ALA A 667 20.95 16.27 -2.71
C ALA A 667 21.94 16.11 -3.87
N LEU A 668 21.45 16.21 -5.12
CA LEU A 668 22.24 16.23 -6.36
C LEU A 668 22.11 17.60 -7.04
N ASP A 669 23.16 18.03 -7.77
CA ASP A 669 23.12 19.29 -8.51
C ASP A 669 22.37 19.12 -9.85
N PRO A 670 21.24 19.82 -10.06
CA PRO A 670 20.45 19.73 -11.30
C PRO A 670 21.20 20.23 -12.55
N ARG A 671 22.30 20.97 -12.39
CA ARG A 671 23.14 21.49 -13.50
C ARG A 671 24.17 20.48 -13.98
N THR A 672 24.32 19.35 -13.31
CA THR A 672 25.23 18.26 -13.70
C THR A 672 24.95 17.81 -15.14
N PRO A 673 25.98 17.54 -15.98
CA PRO A 673 25.78 16.98 -17.30
C PRO A 673 24.94 15.72 -17.30
N HIS A 674 24.11 15.54 -18.35
CA HIS A 674 23.11 14.44 -18.47
C HIS A 674 23.66 13.07 -18.07
N ASP A 675 24.75 12.64 -18.73
CA ASP A 675 25.32 11.30 -18.51
C ASP A 675 25.87 11.12 -17.08
N THR A 676 26.43 12.20 -16.52
CA THR A 676 26.95 12.19 -15.17
C THR A 676 25.84 12.13 -14.13
N LEU A 677 24.75 12.91 -14.31
CA LEU A 677 23.61 12.87 -13.43
C LEU A 677 22.93 11.49 -13.45
N LEU A 678 22.74 10.93 -14.64
CA LEU A 678 22.21 9.58 -14.79
C LEU A 678 23.10 8.52 -14.13
N ALA A 679 24.43 8.63 -14.33
CA ALA A 679 25.39 7.72 -13.68
C ALA A 679 25.35 7.82 -12.16
N GLN A 680 25.16 9.02 -11.59
CA GLN A 680 24.99 9.23 -10.14
C GLN A 680 23.72 8.55 -9.61
N LEU A 681 22.58 8.67 -10.33
CA LEU A 681 21.32 8.03 -9.96
C LEU A 681 21.41 6.50 -10.06
N ARG A 682 22.01 5.97 -11.14
CA ARG A 682 22.25 4.52 -11.29
C ARG A 682 23.16 3.97 -10.20
N ARG A 683 24.23 4.70 -9.84
CA ARG A 683 25.08 4.34 -8.71
C ARG A 683 24.30 4.29 -7.42
N ARG A 684 23.48 5.32 -7.16
CA ARG A 684 22.63 5.40 -5.97
C ARG A 684 21.64 4.24 -5.89
N ALA A 685 21.01 3.86 -7.01
CA ALA A 685 20.07 2.74 -7.09
C ALA A 685 20.73 1.38 -6.81
N ASN A 686 22.03 1.23 -7.11
CA ASN A 686 22.77 -0.03 -6.99
C ASN A 686 23.69 -0.08 -5.76
N ASP A 687 23.76 0.98 -4.96
CA ASP A 687 24.61 1.04 -3.78
C ASP A 687 23.91 0.36 -2.59
N GLY A 688 24.47 -0.75 -2.11
CA GLY A 688 23.97 -1.48 -0.93
C GLY A 688 23.99 -0.70 0.39
N ALA A 689 24.78 0.39 0.47
CA ALA A 689 24.82 1.31 1.60
C ALA A 689 23.81 2.46 1.47
N GLN A 690 23.17 2.63 0.31
CA GLN A 690 22.23 3.72 0.08
C GLN A 690 20.91 3.50 0.82
N THR A 691 20.62 4.39 1.75
CA THR A 691 19.39 4.33 2.56
C THR A 691 18.17 4.99 1.91
N ARG A 692 18.40 5.83 0.89
CA ARG A 692 17.35 6.59 0.21
C ARG A 692 17.63 6.62 -1.30
N PRO A 693 17.24 5.57 -2.05
CA PRO A 693 17.44 5.54 -3.49
C PRO A 693 16.51 6.55 -4.20
N GLU A 694 15.29 6.69 -3.74
CA GLU A 694 14.30 7.68 -4.17
C GLU A 694 13.35 8.03 -3.01
N TRP A 695 12.46 9.02 -3.21
CA TRP A 695 11.42 9.37 -2.22
C TRP A 695 10.15 8.53 -2.36
N GLY A 696 10.04 7.71 -3.39
CA GLY A 696 8.83 6.95 -3.70
C GLY A 696 7.63 7.88 -3.88
N LEU A 697 6.53 7.56 -3.22
CA LEU A 697 5.28 8.32 -3.30
C LEU A 697 5.16 9.39 -2.20
N ALA A 698 6.25 9.78 -1.51
CA ALA A 698 6.20 10.86 -0.52
C ALA A 698 5.67 12.15 -1.16
N GLY A 699 4.82 12.86 -0.43
CA GLY A 699 4.17 14.09 -0.92
C GLY A 699 2.86 13.85 -1.66
N ASN A 700 2.41 12.59 -1.90
CA ASN A 700 1.11 12.32 -2.50
C ASN A 700 -0.02 12.99 -1.70
N ALA A 701 -1.02 13.57 -2.39
CA ALA A 701 -2.06 14.37 -1.75
C ALA A 701 -3.39 14.40 -2.49
N ALA A 702 -3.42 14.12 -3.80
CA ALA A 702 -4.66 14.16 -4.57
C ALA A 702 -4.73 13.06 -5.63
N PHE A 703 -5.94 12.79 -6.10
CA PHE A 703 -6.24 11.90 -7.21
C PHE A 703 -7.22 12.59 -8.17
N VAL A 704 -6.82 12.81 -9.42
CA VAL A 704 -7.66 13.45 -10.44
C VAL A 704 -8.13 12.39 -11.43
N ILE A 705 -9.44 12.29 -11.60
CA ILE A 705 -10.15 11.42 -12.55
C ILE A 705 -10.84 12.35 -13.56
N ALA A 706 -10.19 12.59 -14.69
CA ALA A 706 -10.66 13.58 -15.66
C ALA A 706 -10.00 13.34 -17.03
N PRO A 707 -10.56 13.89 -18.12
CA PRO A 707 -9.91 13.88 -19.43
C PRO A 707 -8.56 14.61 -19.39
N ARG A 708 -7.58 14.11 -20.11
CA ARG A 708 -6.18 14.62 -20.09
C ARG A 708 -6.08 16.14 -20.33
N HIS A 709 -6.98 16.73 -21.13
CA HIS A 709 -6.96 18.17 -21.38
C HIS A 709 -7.11 19.03 -20.10
N ARG A 710 -7.74 18.53 -19.03
CA ARG A 710 -7.89 19.21 -17.75
C ARG A 710 -6.55 19.37 -16.99
N THR A 711 -5.60 18.47 -17.25
CA THR A 711 -4.34 18.39 -16.50
C THR A 711 -3.09 18.54 -17.40
N ARG A 712 -3.28 18.61 -18.73
CA ARG A 712 -2.17 18.73 -19.69
C ARG A 712 -1.42 20.05 -19.46
N GLY A 713 -0.11 19.99 -19.29
CA GLY A 713 0.74 21.15 -19.04
C GLY A 713 0.68 21.73 -17.62
N VAL A 714 -0.21 21.23 -16.75
CA VAL A 714 -0.30 21.66 -15.35
C VAL A 714 0.79 21.03 -14.52
N ASP A 715 1.56 21.83 -13.80
CA ASP A 715 2.55 21.33 -12.83
C ASP A 715 1.85 20.98 -11.51
N LEU A 716 1.64 19.69 -11.30
CA LEU A 716 1.02 19.16 -10.07
C LEU A 716 2.06 18.73 -9.03
N GLY A 717 3.36 18.97 -9.31
CA GLY A 717 4.47 18.78 -8.40
C GLY A 717 4.78 17.32 -8.06
N GLY A 718 4.35 16.36 -8.88
CA GLY A 718 4.51 14.93 -8.57
C GLY A 718 3.73 14.50 -7.31
N ARG A 719 2.62 15.20 -6.98
CA ARG A 719 1.82 14.94 -5.78
C ARG A 719 0.45 14.34 -6.08
N VAL A 720 0.12 14.18 -7.37
CA VAL A 720 -1.23 13.83 -7.82
C VAL A 720 -1.21 12.55 -8.62
N PHE A 721 -2.03 11.58 -8.22
CA PHE A 721 -2.38 10.43 -9.05
C PHE A 721 -3.28 10.91 -10.19
N LEU A 722 -3.03 10.46 -11.42
CA LEU A 722 -3.78 10.91 -12.60
C LEU A 722 -4.37 9.73 -13.36
N HIS A 723 -5.68 9.62 -13.39
CA HIS A 723 -6.42 8.68 -14.24
C HIS A 723 -7.17 9.41 -15.34
N ASP A 724 -7.01 8.95 -16.57
CA ASP A 724 -7.78 9.49 -17.67
C ASP A 724 -9.19 8.90 -17.65
N TYR A 725 -10.21 9.76 -17.77
CA TYR A 725 -11.62 9.41 -17.77
C TYR A 725 -12.43 10.46 -18.52
N ASP A 726 -13.34 10.03 -19.36
CA ASP A 726 -14.28 10.88 -20.09
C ASP A 726 -15.72 10.38 -19.88
N ALA A 727 -16.48 11.09 -19.09
CA ALA A 727 -17.88 10.77 -18.80
C ALA A 727 -18.77 10.70 -20.06
N GLY A 728 -18.38 11.37 -21.16
CA GLY A 728 -19.09 11.30 -22.44
C GLY A 728 -18.94 9.96 -23.16
N GLN A 729 -17.95 9.15 -22.78
CA GLN A 729 -17.69 7.83 -23.32
C GLN A 729 -18.19 6.68 -22.41
N ASP A 730 -18.53 6.99 -21.14
CA ASP A 730 -18.99 6.05 -20.12
C ASP A 730 -20.52 6.15 -19.95
N GLY A 731 -21.25 5.71 -20.98
CA GLY A 731 -22.71 5.89 -21.05
C GLY A 731 -23.51 5.14 -19.98
N ASP A 732 -22.98 4.03 -19.43
CA ASP A 732 -23.59 3.22 -18.38
C ASP A 732 -23.00 3.49 -16.99
N GLY A 733 -21.94 4.31 -16.89
CA GLY A 733 -21.25 4.66 -15.65
C GLY A 733 -20.38 3.55 -15.07
N SER A 734 -20.16 2.47 -15.81
CA SER A 734 -19.41 1.30 -15.33
C SER A 734 -17.92 1.59 -15.11
N VAL A 735 -17.33 2.47 -15.93
CA VAL A 735 -15.93 2.88 -15.77
C VAL A 735 -15.78 3.77 -14.54
N LEU A 736 -16.68 4.73 -14.30
CA LEU A 736 -16.66 5.56 -13.09
C LEU A 736 -16.82 4.71 -11.84
N GLU A 737 -17.74 3.74 -11.84
CA GLU A 737 -17.94 2.81 -10.74
C GLU A 737 -16.66 2.02 -10.44
N LEU A 738 -15.99 1.49 -11.47
CA LEU A 738 -14.70 0.82 -11.32
C LEU A 738 -13.64 1.75 -10.72
N LEU A 739 -13.54 3.01 -11.20
CA LEU A 739 -12.53 3.96 -10.74
C LEU A 739 -12.70 4.35 -9.28
N MET A 740 -13.95 4.51 -8.82
CA MET A 740 -14.25 4.86 -7.43
C MET A 740 -14.16 3.66 -6.48
N THR A 741 -14.26 2.41 -6.98
CA THR A 741 -14.25 1.19 -6.15
C THR A 741 -12.92 0.44 -6.15
N ALA A 742 -12.00 0.74 -7.06
CA ALA A 742 -10.69 0.09 -7.09
C ALA A 742 -9.52 1.10 -7.11
N PRO A 743 -9.23 1.90 -8.16
CA PRO A 743 -8.12 2.86 -8.15
C PRO A 743 -8.19 3.88 -7.01
N MET A 744 -9.39 4.39 -6.70
CA MET A 744 -9.56 5.33 -5.58
C MET A 744 -9.21 4.69 -4.24
N LEU A 745 -9.60 3.44 -4.01
CA LEU A 745 -9.27 2.72 -2.77
C LEU A 745 -7.77 2.45 -2.66
N VAL A 746 -7.11 2.07 -3.75
CA VAL A 746 -5.66 1.84 -3.77
C VAL A 746 -4.89 3.14 -3.49
N THR A 747 -5.27 4.25 -4.12
CA THR A 747 -4.64 5.56 -3.88
C THR A 747 -4.89 6.07 -2.46
N HIS A 748 -6.08 5.82 -1.92
CA HIS A 748 -6.42 6.10 -0.52
C HIS A 748 -5.55 5.26 0.45
N TRP A 749 -5.33 3.97 0.19
CA TRP A 749 -4.46 3.14 1.01
C TRP A 749 -3.02 3.64 1.01
N ILE A 750 -2.49 4.01 -0.16
CA ILE A 750 -1.16 4.61 -0.29
C ILE A 750 -1.09 5.90 0.52
N ASN A 751 -2.06 6.79 0.35
CA ASN A 751 -2.09 8.08 1.05
C ASN A 751 -2.09 7.89 2.57
N TRP A 752 -2.95 7.01 3.11
CA TRP A 752 -3.04 6.77 4.54
C TRP A 752 -1.83 6.01 5.12
N GLN A 753 -1.16 5.17 4.34
CA GLN A 753 0.09 4.56 4.80
C GLN A 753 1.17 5.63 5.03
N TYR A 754 1.32 6.55 4.07
CA TYR A 754 2.27 7.66 4.19
C TYR A 754 1.88 8.62 5.31
N HIS A 755 0.59 8.94 5.42
CA HIS A 755 0.02 9.76 6.49
C HIS A 755 0.32 9.16 7.87
N ALA A 756 -0.06 7.92 8.10
CA ALA A 756 0.09 7.24 9.38
C ALA A 756 1.55 7.09 9.81
N SER A 757 2.44 6.67 8.89
CA SER A 757 3.87 6.55 9.17
C SER A 757 4.55 7.92 9.43
N THR A 758 3.95 9.02 9.00
CA THR A 758 4.41 10.39 9.31
C THR A 758 3.89 10.86 10.66
N CYS A 759 2.62 10.57 10.98
CA CYS A 759 2.00 11.00 12.24
C CYS A 759 2.53 10.21 13.45
N ASP A 760 2.73 8.91 13.31
CA ASP A 760 3.30 8.03 14.34
C ASP A 760 4.38 7.10 13.76
N PRO A 761 5.60 7.59 13.54
CA PRO A 761 6.68 6.80 12.97
C PRO A 761 7.18 5.66 13.87
N GLU A 762 6.88 5.72 15.18
CA GLU A 762 7.30 4.70 16.14
C GLU A 762 6.42 3.47 16.10
N ARG A 763 5.09 3.64 15.93
CA ARG A 763 4.10 2.55 15.99
C ARG A 763 3.56 2.16 14.62
N LEU A 764 3.48 3.11 13.69
CA LEU A 764 2.96 2.93 12.33
C LEU A 764 4.02 3.16 11.25
N GLY A 765 5.30 3.20 11.65
CA GLY A 765 6.47 3.25 10.78
C GLY A 765 7.42 2.08 11.04
N SER A 766 8.28 1.78 10.07
CA SER A 766 9.28 0.71 10.21
C SER A 766 10.60 1.18 10.83
N GLY A 767 10.66 2.39 11.35
CA GLY A 767 11.82 2.92 12.04
C GLY A 767 12.98 3.28 11.12
N ASN A 768 14.21 3.15 11.64
CA ASN A 768 15.44 3.47 10.91
C ASN A 768 15.86 2.28 10.02
N LYS A 769 15.84 2.46 8.69
CA LYS A 769 16.24 1.44 7.72
C LYS A 769 17.63 0.84 7.96
N VAL A 770 18.56 1.62 8.49
CA VAL A 770 19.93 1.15 8.78
C VAL A 770 19.96 0.06 9.87
N LEU A 771 18.95 0.03 10.73
CA LEU A 771 18.78 -0.94 11.80
C LEU A 771 17.83 -2.09 11.44
N HIS A 772 17.40 -2.20 10.18
CA HIS A 772 16.48 -3.26 9.77
C HIS A 772 17.17 -4.62 9.78
N ASN A 773 16.58 -5.56 10.50
CA ASN A 773 16.89 -6.99 10.47
C ASN A 773 15.68 -7.73 9.88
N VAL A 774 15.89 -8.41 8.76
CA VAL A 774 14.82 -9.18 8.09
C VAL A 774 14.46 -10.41 8.92
N VAL A 775 13.17 -10.65 9.07
CA VAL A 775 12.61 -11.74 9.86
C VAL A 775 11.95 -12.77 8.95
N GLY A 776 12.27 -14.06 9.17
CA GLY A 776 11.65 -15.19 8.50
C GLY A 776 11.80 -15.19 6.97
N GLY A 777 12.82 -14.51 6.44
CA GLY A 777 13.08 -14.34 5.01
C GLY A 777 12.26 -13.23 4.35
N THR A 778 10.95 -13.17 4.57
CA THR A 778 10.06 -12.19 3.92
C THR A 778 8.94 -11.66 4.83
N LEU A 779 8.85 -12.08 6.10
CA LEU A 779 7.73 -11.71 6.97
C LEU A 779 7.67 -10.19 7.23
N GLY A 780 8.81 -9.59 7.53
CA GLY A 780 8.95 -8.17 7.84
C GLY A 780 10.34 -7.86 8.39
N VAL A 781 10.45 -6.77 9.13
CA VAL A 781 11.72 -6.36 9.74
C VAL A 781 11.55 -6.08 11.24
N PHE A 782 12.61 -6.33 12.01
CA PHE A 782 12.83 -5.68 13.30
C PHE A 782 13.69 -4.43 13.11
N GLU A 783 13.49 -3.43 13.93
CA GLU A 783 14.45 -2.34 14.10
C GLU A 783 15.41 -2.70 15.27
N GLY A 784 16.64 -3.02 14.93
CA GLY A 784 17.58 -3.60 15.89
C GLY A 784 17.37 -5.10 16.10
N ASN A 785 17.70 -5.62 17.29
CA ASN A 785 17.79 -7.05 17.56
C ASN A 785 16.48 -7.68 18.10
N GLY A 786 15.38 -6.97 18.10
CA GLY A 786 14.11 -7.48 18.62
C GLY A 786 13.05 -6.40 18.72
N GLY A 787 12.04 -6.62 19.54
CA GLY A 787 10.85 -5.81 19.63
C GLY A 787 9.70 -6.39 18.83
N ASP A 788 8.66 -5.60 18.55
CA ASP A 788 7.56 -6.02 17.68
C ASP A 788 8.00 -6.00 16.21
N LEU A 789 7.35 -6.78 15.36
CA LEU A 789 7.51 -6.69 13.91
C LEU A 789 7.11 -5.28 13.44
N ARG A 790 7.96 -4.64 12.63
CA ARG A 790 7.69 -3.29 12.17
C ARG A 790 6.72 -3.30 10.99
N ILE A 791 5.81 -2.33 10.99
CA ILE A 791 4.86 -2.08 9.89
C ILE A 791 5.04 -0.65 9.38
N GLY A 792 4.57 -0.39 8.16
CA GLY A 792 4.64 0.96 7.57
C GLY A 792 6.00 1.30 6.96
N LEU A 793 6.24 2.58 6.77
CA LEU A 793 7.36 3.09 6.00
C LEU A 793 8.57 3.41 6.90
N ALA A 794 9.78 3.21 6.33
CA ALA A 794 11.01 3.63 6.98
C ALA A 794 11.09 5.17 7.07
N ARG A 795 11.70 5.68 8.14
CA ARG A 795 11.91 7.12 8.33
C ARG A 795 12.60 7.78 7.13
N GLN A 796 13.55 7.08 6.50
CA GLN A 796 14.27 7.58 5.32
C GLN A 796 13.38 7.74 4.06
N SER A 797 12.19 7.17 4.03
CA SER A 797 11.20 7.40 2.98
C SER A 797 10.34 8.65 3.20
N LEU A 798 10.38 9.25 4.40
CA LEU A 798 9.48 10.32 4.84
C LEU A 798 10.21 11.59 5.29
N HIS A 799 11.48 11.48 5.71
CA HIS A 799 12.23 12.54 6.37
C HIS A 799 13.67 12.58 5.85
N ASP A 800 14.19 13.77 5.48
CA ASP A 800 15.53 13.91 4.90
C ASP A 800 16.66 14.03 5.94
N GLY A 801 16.32 14.14 7.20
CA GLY A 801 17.21 14.40 8.34
C GLY A 801 16.90 15.73 9.02
N GLU A 802 16.40 16.71 8.25
CA GLU A 802 16.06 18.06 8.73
C GLU A 802 14.56 18.32 8.70
N ARG A 803 13.87 17.84 7.65
CA ARG A 803 12.44 18.12 7.40
C ARG A 803 11.68 16.90 6.91
N TRP A 804 10.37 16.92 7.11
CA TRP A 804 9.46 15.94 6.52
C TRP A 804 9.27 16.20 5.02
N MET A 805 9.45 15.16 4.22
CA MET A 805 9.24 15.18 2.77
C MET A 805 7.83 14.75 2.40
N HIS A 806 7.14 14.04 3.30
CA HIS A 806 5.71 13.80 3.20
C HIS A 806 4.94 14.73 4.13
N GLU A 807 3.96 15.42 3.58
CA GLU A 807 2.99 16.23 4.31
C GLU A 807 1.73 15.38 4.49
N PRO A 808 1.31 15.07 5.73
CA PRO A 808 0.23 14.13 5.99
C PRO A 808 -1.14 14.78 5.73
N LEU A 809 -1.55 14.81 4.47
CA LEU A 809 -2.84 15.27 3.98
C LEU A 809 -3.73 14.07 3.68
N ARG A 810 -5.02 14.15 4.00
CA ARG A 810 -5.99 13.18 3.49
C ARG A 810 -6.19 13.40 1.99
N LEU A 811 -6.39 12.30 1.25
CA LEU A 811 -6.50 12.32 -0.20
C LEU A 811 -7.65 13.23 -0.66
N THR A 812 -7.36 14.16 -1.58
CA THR A 812 -8.39 14.93 -2.29
C THR A 812 -8.63 14.31 -3.66
N VAL A 813 -9.79 13.70 -3.85
CA VAL A 813 -10.22 13.10 -5.12
C VAL A 813 -11.01 14.15 -5.90
N VAL A 814 -10.65 14.40 -7.17
CA VAL A 814 -11.32 15.36 -8.05
C VAL A 814 -11.81 14.65 -9.30
N ILE A 815 -13.11 14.62 -9.53
CA ILE A 815 -13.75 13.88 -10.64
C ILE A 815 -14.41 14.84 -11.63
N ASP A 816 -14.18 14.62 -12.92
CA ASP A 816 -14.91 15.30 -14.02
C ASP A 816 -16.03 14.38 -14.52
N ALA A 817 -17.13 14.37 -13.80
CA ALA A 817 -18.34 13.60 -14.14
C ALA A 817 -19.61 14.34 -13.71
N PRO A 818 -20.78 13.96 -14.28
CA PRO A 818 -22.08 14.43 -13.82
C PRO A 818 -22.29 14.09 -12.34
N GLN A 819 -22.90 15.00 -11.60
CA GLN A 819 -23.19 14.81 -10.16
C GLN A 819 -23.94 13.50 -9.90
N ALA A 820 -25.02 13.26 -10.65
CA ALA A 820 -25.87 12.08 -10.46
C ALA A 820 -25.11 10.76 -10.69
N ALA A 821 -24.13 10.72 -11.60
CA ALA A 821 -23.29 9.54 -11.82
C ALA A 821 -22.42 9.24 -10.60
N ILE A 822 -21.80 10.27 -10.02
CA ILE A 822 -20.98 10.12 -8.80
C ILE A 822 -21.85 9.66 -7.62
N GLU A 823 -23.01 10.30 -7.40
CA GLU A 823 -23.96 9.96 -6.35
C GLU A 823 -24.45 8.50 -6.47
N THR A 824 -24.72 8.05 -7.70
CA THR A 824 -25.11 6.64 -7.95
C THR A 824 -24.05 5.65 -7.44
N VAL A 825 -22.77 5.93 -7.62
CA VAL A 825 -21.70 5.07 -7.10
C VAL A 825 -21.62 5.14 -5.58
N ILE A 826 -21.75 6.32 -4.99
CA ILE A 826 -21.77 6.49 -3.51
C ILE A 826 -22.89 5.66 -2.89
N ASP A 827 -24.10 5.73 -3.46
CA ASP A 827 -25.28 5.03 -2.94
C ASP A 827 -25.17 3.50 -3.09
N ARG A 828 -24.51 3.02 -4.13
CA ARG A 828 -24.34 1.57 -4.37
C ARG A 828 -23.25 0.94 -3.51
N HIS A 829 -22.21 1.71 -3.12
CA HIS A 829 -21.02 1.17 -2.50
C HIS A 829 -20.79 1.73 -1.10
N ALA A 830 -21.22 0.98 -0.08
CA ALA A 830 -21.09 1.38 1.32
C ALA A 830 -19.65 1.77 1.73
N VAL A 831 -18.63 1.13 1.16
CA VAL A 831 -17.23 1.47 1.43
C VAL A 831 -16.90 2.89 0.94
N VAL A 832 -17.42 3.30 -0.21
CA VAL A 832 -17.23 4.66 -0.75
C VAL A 832 -17.94 5.68 0.11
N ALA A 833 -19.21 5.42 0.46
CA ALA A 833 -19.99 6.26 1.37
C ALA A 833 -19.29 6.45 2.73
N GLN A 834 -18.82 5.35 3.34
CA GLN A 834 -18.10 5.38 4.63
C GLN A 834 -16.83 6.23 4.57
N LEU A 835 -16.05 6.14 3.50
CA LEU A 835 -14.84 6.94 3.33
C LEU A 835 -15.16 8.44 3.28
N LEU A 836 -16.25 8.82 2.63
CA LEU A 836 -16.68 10.21 2.48
C LEU A 836 -17.33 10.76 3.75
N ASP A 837 -18.32 10.05 4.27
CA ASP A 837 -19.15 10.52 5.40
C ASP A 837 -18.34 10.57 6.71
N ASN A 838 -17.35 9.70 6.86
CA ASN A 838 -16.48 9.66 8.02
C ASN A 838 -15.17 10.46 7.87
N GLY A 839 -15.01 11.20 6.76
CA GLY A 839 -13.91 12.12 6.55
C GLY A 839 -12.55 11.45 6.31
N TRP A 840 -12.52 10.24 5.72
CA TRP A 840 -11.28 9.54 5.39
C TRP A 840 -10.61 10.05 4.12
N LEU A 841 -11.38 10.69 3.22
CA LEU A 841 -10.90 11.41 2.04
C LEU A 841 -11.85 12.58 1.71
N HIS A 842 -11.41 13.49 0.85
CA HIS A 842 -12.20 14.58 0.31
C HIS A 842 -12.59 14.27 -1.12
N LEU A 843 -13.87 14.52 -1.48
CA LEU A 843 -14.35 14.36 -2.84
C LEU A 843 -14.78 15.71 -3.41
N TRP A 844 -14.23 16.04 -4.58
CA TRP A 844 -14.56 17.20 -5.37
C TRP A 844 -15.03 16.79 -6.76
N ARG A 845 -15.79 17.61 -7.41
CA ARG A 845 -16.10 17.51 -8.84
C ARG A 845 -15.84 18.81 -9.57
N PHE A 846 -15.52 18.70 -10.84
CA PHE A 846 -15.47 19.86 -11.73
C PHE A 846 -16.89 20.41 -11.96
N THR A 847 -17.03 21.74 -12.02
CA THR A 847 -18.26 22.45 -12.38
C THR A 847 -17.93 23.51 -13.43
N PRO A 848 -18.93 24.05 -14.15
CA PRO A 848 -18.67 25.14 -15.09
C PRO A 848 -18.04 26.40 -14.45
N SER A 849 -18.29 26.64 -13.16
CA SER A 849 -17.78 27.79 -12.41
C SER A 849 -16.54 27.50 -11.54
N GLY A 850 -15.99 26.28 -11.58
CA GLY A 850 -14.85 25.87 -10.74
C GLY A 850 -15.02 24.47 -10.17
N PHE A 851 -15.16 24.34 -8.85
CA PHE A 851 -15.28 23.05 -8.17
C PHE A 851 -16.45 23.04 -7.18
N ALA A 852 -17.01 21.86 -6.94
CA ALA A 852 -17.90 21.60 -5.82
C ALA A 852 -17.36 20.44 -4.97
N ARG A 853 -17.45 20.57 -3.64
CA ARG A 853 -17.02 19.57 -2.65
C ARG A 853 -18.24 18.83 -2.11
N TYR A 854 -18.12 17.50 -2.03
CA TYR A 854 -19.10 16.68 -1.32
C TYR A 854 -18.92 16.80 0.19
N ALA A 855 -19.97 17.08 0.93
CA ALA A 855 -19.99 17.23 2.37
C ALA A 855 -21.34 16.84 2.95
N ALA A 856 -21.38 15.81 3.81
CA ALA A 856 -22.58 15.37 4.52
C ALA A 856 -23.80 15.15 3.59
N GLY A 857 -23.61 14.47 2.47
CA GLY A 857 -24.68 14.17 1.51
C GLY A 857 -25.03 15.32 0.54
N ALA A 858 -24.30 16.45 0.57
CA ALA A 858 -24.57 17.59 -0.29
C ALA A 858 -23.32 18.12 -1.00
N TRP A 859 -23.51 18.81 -2.13
CA TRP A 859 -22.43 19.46 -2.87
C TRP A 859 -22.37 20.94 -2.52
N VAL A 860 -21.25 21.39 -2.04
CA VAL A 860 -20.98 22.76 -1.64
C VAL A 860 -19.93 23.36 -2.59
N PRO A 861 -20.15 24.55 -3.15
CA PRO A 861 -19.13 25.22 -3.96
C PRO A 861 -17.81 25.37 -3.19
N VAL A 862 -16.68 25.19 -3.90
CA VAL A 862 -15.36 25.50 -3.36
C VAL A 862 -15.05 26.96 -3.67
N GLU A 863 -14.87 27.76 -2.61
CA GLU A 863 -14.54 29.18 -2.68
C GLU A 863 -13.07 29.43 -3.08
#